data_7bd810c00a009cb25c464f409cb240ff
#
_entry.id   7bd810c00a009cb25c464f409cb240ff
#
_cell.length_a   1.000
_cell.length_b   1.000
_cell.length_c   1.000
_cell.angle_alpha   90.00
_cell.angle_beta   90.00
_cell.angle_gamma   90.00
#
_symmetry.space_group_name_H-M   'P 1'
#
loop_
_entity.id
_entity.type
_entity.pdbx_description
1 polymer ?
#
loop_
_entity_poly.entity_id
_entity_poly.type
_entity_poly.pdbx_seq_one_letter_code
_entity_poly.pdbx_strand_id
1 'polypeptide(L)'
;MKLLKTYLKPFAALVLACILLLFGQAMCDLTLPNLMSDIVNTGIQLGGVDEAAPAVLNQQAVDLLTLFMNDAEAGTFKNAYTPVEHGSDEETKLAKTYENIKDMDAVALSEDADVQAVGDAYGKAAYAFMTFLKDYGAQTGQAVDTESGVQDMDMRQLYAVIPMLQQMPKETFSEAINSAENAQSMIGSQVGATFTKLFYKELGVDLDAKQMHYIVIKGLEMLGIALLGVLAAVLVGFFASRISSGVAKQMRSDVFRKVESFSNTEFDKFSTASLITRTTNDVTQVQMLISMGLRLMCYAPIMGVGGIIFALQKSVSLSWIIALAVIVLLGLVVVLLNVAMPKFKSLQRLTDRLNLVSRENLSGMLVVRAFTNEKFEEARFDKANEDLTRTNRFTQRVMSITMPIMMLIMNLVTLLIMWVGGHAIAESTMQVGDMMAYIQYTMQIIMSFLMIAMIFIMVPRAMVSADRVQEVLTTELSIKEPENPVTLGNESGELRFDDVSFRYGNAEEDTLSHISFTAKPGQTTAFIGATGAGKSTLINLIPRFYDVTGGAVYLNGKDIRTLSQKELRDNIGYVPQKAMLFSGTIDSNIKYGKEDADVNEVLAALDCAQATEFVSELPNGVESSIAQGGSNVSGGQKQRLAIARALVKKAPVYIFDDSFSALDFKTDAKLRRALTKYTENAVVLIVAQRVSTIMNAEQIIVLDEGKIVGKGTHKELLKTCPEYREIAESQLSKEELA
;
A
#
# COMPACT_ATOMS: atom_id res chain seq x y z
N MET A 1 -3.67 0.34 -13.93
CA MET A 1 -2.61 1.34 -14.25
C MET A 1 -3.16 2.74 -14.52
N LYS A 2 -4.19 2.91 -15.38
CA LYS A 2 -4.76 4.23 -15.73
C LYS A 2 -5.35 4.96 -14.49
N LEU A 3 -6.07 4.22 -13.64
CA LEU A 3 -6.64 4.73 -12.38
C LEU A 3 -5.56 5.30 -11.45
N LEU A 4 -4.52 4.51 -11.15
CA LEU A 4 -3.42 4.94 -10.27
C LEU A 4 -2.73 6.21 -10.77
N LYS A 5 -2.49 6.31 -12.09
CA LYS A 5 -1.89 7.50 -12.70
C LYS A 5 -2.76 8.75 -12.48
N THR A 6 -4.09 8.61 -12.58
CA THR A 6 -5.02 9.73 -12.38
C THR A 6 -4.96 10.25 -10.94
N TYR A 7 -5.00 9.34 -9.95
CA TYR A 7 -5.00 9.73 -8.54
C TYR A 7 -3.63 10.12 -7.99
N LEU A 8 -2.52 9.67 -8.61
CA LEU A 8 -1.17 10.09 -8.24
C LEU A 8 -0.79 11.45 -8.85
N LYS A 9 -1.43 11.89 -9.94
CA LYS A 9 -1.12 13.15 -10.62
C LYS A 9 -1.10 14.39 -9.69
N PRO A 10 -2.07 14.58 -8.77
CA PRO A 10 -2.04 15.71 -7.83
C PRO A 10 -0.85 15.67 -6.86
N PHE A 11 -0.27 14.50 -6.62
CA PHE A 11 0.84 14.27 -5.71
C PHE A 11 2.19 14.12 -6.42
N ALA A 12 2.27 14.43 -7.74
CA ALA A 12 3.46 14.17 -8.56
C ALA A 12 4.74 14.80 -7.99
N ALA A 13 4.67 16.03 -7.45
CA ALA A 13 5.80 16.68 -6.82
C ALA A 13 6.29 15.94 -5.57
N LEU A 14 5.36 15.44 -4.73
CA LEU A 14 5.70 14.65 -3.54
C LEU A 14 6.26 13.26 -3.92
N VAL A 15 5.75 12.65 -4.99
CA VAL A 15 6.29 11.38 -5.52
C VAL A 15 7.72 11.59 -6.01
N LEU A 16 7.98 12.66 -6.75
CA LEU A 16 9.35 13.00 -7.20
C LEU A 16 10.29 13.25 -6.01
N ALA A 17 9.83 14.00 -5.01
CA ALA A 17 10.60 14.22 -3.77
C ALA A 17 10.92 12.90 -3.05
N CYS A 18 9.93 11.98 -2.96
CA CYS A 18 10.17 10.64 -2.42
C CYS A 18 11.24 9.86 -3.19
N ILE A 19 11.21 9.90 -4.53
CA ILE A 19 12.19 9.20 -5.37
C ILE A 19 13.59 9.77 -5.15
N LEU A 20 13.73 11.08 -5.10
CA LEU A 20 15.01 11.75 -4.83
C LEU A 20 15.56 11.41 -3.44
N LEU A 21 14.68 11.41 -2.42
CA LEU A 21 15.08 11.04 -1.05
C LEU A 21 15.44 9.55 -0.95
N LEU A 22 14.74 8.66 -1.67
CA LEU A 22 15.08 7.23 -1.72
C LEU A 22 16.42 7.00 -2.41
N PHE A 23 16.73 7.77 -3.45
CA PHE A 23 18.05 7.74 -4.08
C PHE A 23 19.12 8.21 -3.10
N GLY A 24 18.90 9.35 -2.42
CA GLY A 24 19.84 9.86 -1.41
C GLY A 24 20.03 8.86 -0.26
N GLN A 25 18.94 8.25 0.25
CA GLN A 25 19.01 7.20 1.25
C GLN A 25 19.85 6.00 0.79
N ALA A 26 19.59 5.52 -0.44
CA ALA A 26 20.34 4.39 -0.98
C ALA A 26 21.84 4.71 -1.16
N MET A 27 22.19 5.93 -1.56
CA MET A 27 23.59 6.36 -1.65
C MET A 27 24.25 6.43 -0.27
N CYS A 28 23.54 6.92 0.76
CA CYS A 28 24.04 6.86 2.14
C CYS A 28 24.31 5.40 2.57
N ASP A 29 23.33 4.52 2.36
CA ASP A 29 23.45 3.10 2.77
C ASP A 29 24.58 2.37 2.02
N LEU A 30 24.83 2.72 0.74
CA LEU A 30 25.93 2.16 -0.07
C LEU A 30 27.31 2.74 0.27
N THR A 31 27.38 3.93 0.86
CA THR A 31 28.66 4.55 1.26
C THR A 31 29.19 3.99 2.58
N LEU A 32 28.29 3.54 3.50
CA LEU A 32 28.68 3.04 4.79
C LEU A 32 29.71 1.87 4.77
N PRO A 33 29.56 0.84 3.90
CA PRO A 33 30.57 -0.23 3.81
C PRO A 33 31.95 0.26 3.36
N ASN A 34 32.01 1.30 2.50
CA ASN A 34 33.31 1.90 2.11
C ASN A 34 34.00 2.56 3.29
N LEU A 35 33.28 3.39 4.06
CA LEU A 35 33.85 4.03 5.25
C LEU A 35 34.31 3.00 6.29
N MET A 36 33.57 1.90 6.43
CA MET A 36 33.99 0.79 7.28
C MET A 36 35.28 0.12 6.74
N SER A 37 35.39 -0.05 5.42
CA SER A 37 36.61 -0.54 4.77
C SER A 37 37.79 0.39 5.06
N ASP A 38 37.60 1.72 4.97
CA ASP A 38 38.63 2.71 5.24
C ASP A 38 39.10 2.67 6.71
N ILE A 39 38.16 2.53 7.66
CA ILE A 39 38.48 2.38 9.07
C ILE A 39 39.34 1.12 9.32
N VAL A 40 39.00 0.01 8.67
CA VAL A 40 39.72 -1.26 8.85
C VAL A 40 41.08 -1.20 8.14
N ASN A 41 41.10 -0.83 6.87
CA ASN A 41 42.34 -0.86 6.05
C ASN A 41 43.31 0.24 6.50
N THR A 42 42.88 1.49 6.49
CA THR A 42 43.75 2.62 6.81
C THR A 42 43.82 2.85 8.33
N GLY A 43 42.67 2.86 9.02
CA GLY A 43 42.63 3.15 10.45
C GLY A 43 43.31 2.07 11.27
N ILE A 44 42.95 0.79 11.11
CA ILE A 44 43.44 -0.30 11.97
C ILE A 44 44.74 -0.90 11.41
N GLN A 45 44.75 -1.31 10.13
CA GLN A 45 45.91 -2.00 9.56
C GLN A 45 47.09 -1.06 9.33
N LEU A 46 46.86 0.13 8.76
CA LEU A 46 47.88 1.11 8.44
C LEU A 46 48.10 2.16 9.54
N GLY A 47 47.45 2.03 10.72
CA GLY A 47 47.64 2.92 11.87
C GLY A 47 47.31 4.38 11.62
N GLY A 48 46.27 4.63 10.77
CA GLY A 48 45.83 5.98 10.40
C GLY A 48 46.73 6.69 9.41
N VAL A 49 47.63 5.99 8.75
CA VAL A 49 48.47 6.51 7.66
C VAL A 49 47.74 6.34 6.34
N ASP A 50 47.22 7.43 5.78
CA ASP A 50 46.46 7.47 4.52
C ASP A 50 47.25 8.19 3.40
N GLU A 51 48.45 8.66 3.72
CA GLU A 51 49.34 9.35 2.77
C GLU A 51 50.00 8.34 1.81
N ALA A 52 49.98 8.62 0.52
CA ALA A 52 50.65 7.79 -0.50
C ALA A 52 52.17 7.74 -0.31
N ALA A 53 52.76 8.85 0.17
CA ALA A 53 54.15 8.97 0.54
C ALA A 53 54.23 9.76 1.84
N PRO A 54 55.29 9.56 2.69
CA PRO A 54 55.45 10.29 3.94
C PRO A 54 55.58 11.82 3.69
N ALA A 55 54.85 12.60 4.50
CA ALA A 55 54.92 14.06 4.38
C ALA A 55 56.29 14.63 4.83
N VAL A 56 56.94 13.95 5.74
CA VAL A 56 58.29 14.30 6.20
C VAL A 56 59.14 13.04 6.34
N LEU A 57 60.39 13.10 5.92
CA LEU A 57 61.37 12.03 6.00
C LEU A 57 62.68 12.53 6.58
N ASN A 58 63.48 11.62 7.11
CA ASN A 58 64.90 11.85 7.33
C ASN A 58 65.63 11.79 5.97
N GLN A 59 66.62 12.66 5.71
CA GLN A 59 67.43 12.63 4.49
C GLN A 59 68.06 11.26 4.24
N GLN A 60 68.48 10.57 5.30
CA GLN A 60 69.03 9.22 5.22
C GLN A 60 67.98 8.19 4.71
N ALA A 61 66.70 8.39 5.04
CA ALA A 61 65.66 7.54 4.53
C ALA A 61 65.45 7.75 3.01
N VAL A 62 65.53 9.00 2.53
CA VAL A 62 65.50 9.30 1.10
C VAL A 62 66.67 8.65 0.37
N ASP A 63 67.89 8.75 0.93
CA ASP A 63 69.07 8.12 0.39
C ASP A 63 69.00 6.58 0.36
N LEU A 64 68.43 5.97 1.40
CA LEU A 64 68.16 4.54 1.42
C LEU A 64 67.16 4.08 0.37
N LEU A 65 66.01 4.72 0.32
CA LEU A 65 64.94 4.34 -0.62
C LEU A 65 65.31 4.49 -2.07
N THR A 66 66.10 5.56 -2.40
CA THR A 66 66.52 5.78 -3.76
C THR A 66 67.53 4.76 -4.32
N LEU A 67 68.16 3.95 -3.45
CA LEU A 67 68.97 2.82 -3.89
C LEU A 67 68.12 1.69 -4.51
N PHE A 68 66.84 1.64 -4.14
CA PHE A 68 65.85 0.63 -4.57
C PHE A 68 64.87 1.17 -5.63
N MET A 69 65.20 2.29 -6.30
CA MET A 69 64.44 2.89 -7.39
C MET A 69 65.21 2.83 -8.70
N ASN A 70 64.49 2.83 -9.81
CA ASN A 70 65.14 3.13 -11.09
C ASN A 70 65.55 4.60 -11.17
N ASP A 71 66.45 4.97 -12.13
CA ASP A 71 67.02 6.33 -12.19
C ASP A 71 65.96 7.43 -12.42
N ALA A 72 64.87 7.12 -13.11
CA ALA A 72 63.76 8.05 -13.34
C ALA A 72 62.93 8.27 -12.08
N GLU A 73 62.57 7.19 -11.40
CA GLU A 73 61.80 7.22 -10.11
C GLU A 73 62.63 7.89 -9.01
N ALA A 74 63.93 7.58 -8.91
CA ALA A 74 64.82 8.21 -7.94
C ALA A 74 64.95 9.72 -8.15
N GLY A 75 64.98 10.17 -9.42
CA GLY A 75 64.96 11.59 -9.75
C GLY A 75 63.65 12.28 -9.35
N THR A 76 62.53 11.66 -9.66
CA THR A 76 61.19 12.16 -9.28
C THR A 76 61.04 12.25 -7.75
N PHE A 77 61.45 11.19 -7.03
CA PHE A 77 61.35 11.10 -5.57
C PHE A 77 62.25 12.12 -4.87
N LYS A 78 63.53 12.26 -5.28
CA LYS A 78 64.45 13.25 -4.72
C LYS A 78 64.02 14.69 -4.91
N ASN A 79 63.52 15.00 -6.12
CA ASN A 79 63.10 16.37 -6.44
C ASN A 79 61.77 16.76 -5.76
N ALA A 80 61.01 15.79 -5.28
CA ALA A 80 59.76 16.03 -4.59
C ALA A 80 59.95 16.41 -3.10
N TYR A 81 61.09 16.13 -2.54
CA TYR A 81 61.39 16.45 -1.14
C TYR A 81 62.40 17.61 -1.05
N THR A 82 62.07 18.63 -0.25
CA THR A 82 62.89 19.81 0.00
C THR A 82 63.44 19.77 1.41
N PRO A 83 64.77 20.11 1.63
CA PRO A 83 65.35 20.18 2.95
C PRO A 83 64.64 21.20 3.85
N VAL A 84 64.34 20.82 5.08
CA VAL A 84 63.79 21.72 6.11
C VAL A 84 64.97 22.44 6.79
N GLU A 85 65.06 23.76 6.60
CA GLU A 85 66.13 24.54 7.20
C GLU A 85 65.99 24.63 8.73
N HIS A 86 67.04 24.33 9.46
CA HIS A 86 67.04 24.45 10.92
C HIS A 86 66.82 25.90 11.38
N GLY A 87 65.87 26.05 12.33
CA GLY A 87 65.44 27.34 12.86
C GLY A 87 64.43 28.08 12.01
N SER A 88 63.92 27.47 10.92
CA SER A 88 62.86 28.04 10.10
C SER A 88 61.47 28.02 10.73
N ASP A 89 60.59 28.87 10.28
CA ASP A 89 59.19 28.85 10.66
C ASP A 89 58.48 27.51 10.27
N GLU A 90 58.98 26.87 9.22
CA GLU A 90 58.53 25.57 8.73
C GLU A 90 58.90 24.47 9.71
N GLU A 91 60.17 24.40 10.19
CA GLU A 91 60.58 23.46 11.21
C GLU A 91 59.75 23.64 12.50
N THR A 92 59.47 24.90 12.88
CA THR A 92 58.66 25.19 14.07
C THR A 92 57.22 24.70 13.96
N LYS A 93 56.63 24.74 12.77
CA LYS A 93 55.29 24.19 12.48
C LYS A 93 55.32 22.68 12.50
N LEU A 94 56.26 22.06 11.81
CA LEU A 94 56.43 20.61 11.71
C LEU A 94 56.75 19.95 13.07
N ALA A 95 57.56 20.65 13.92
CA ALA A 95 57.92 20.16 15.28
C ALA A 95 56.74 19.96 16.21
N LYS A 96 55.53 20.48 15.89
CA LYS A 96 54.31 20.21 16.64
C LYS A 96 53.80 18.78 16.42
N THR A 97 54.10 18.18 15.28
CA THR A 97 53.67 16.84 14.90
C THR A 97 54.85 15.86 14.92
N TYR A 98 56.03 16.31 14.59
CA TYR A 98 57.27 15.54 14.46
C TYR A 98 58.27 16.02 15.53
N GLU A 99 58.13 15.48 16.76
CA GLU A 99 58.87 15.98 17.94
C GLU A 99 60.38 15.94 17.75
N ASN A 100 60.94 14.93 17.06
CA ASN A 100 62.35 14.71 16.85
C ASN A 100 62.94 15.41 15.62
N ILE A 101 62.17 16.22 14.89
CA ILE A 101 62.55 16.84 13.59
C ILE A 101 63.80 17.77 13.78
N LYS A 102 63.98 18.36 14.96
CA LYS A 102 65.09 19.27 15.26
C LYS A 102 66.45 18.59 15.41
N ASP A 103 66.44 17.29 15.68
CA ASP A 103 67.62 16.48 15.89
C ASP A 103 68.05 15.70 14.65
N MET A 104 67.42 15.95 13.50
CA MET A 104 67.62 15.19 12.27
C MET A 104 67.69 16.12 11.06
N ASP A 105 68.37 15.71 9.99
CA ASP A 105 68.30 16.34 8.67
C ASP A 105 67.00 15.93 8.01
N ALA A 106 65.94 16.66 8.29
CA ALA A 106 64.61 16.37 7.77
C ALA A 106 64.35 16.99 6.40
N VAL A 107 63.57 16.28 5.58
CA VAL A 107 63.08 16.77 4.30
C VAL A 107 61.55 16.68 4.27
N ALA A 108 60.89 17.69 3.73
CA ALA A 108 59.42 17.74 3.62
C ALA A 108 58.98 17.60 2.16
N LEU A 109 57.86 16.94 1.94
CA LEU A 109 57.26 16.82 0.61
C LEU A 109 56.79 18.17 0.14
N SER A 110 57.24 18.61 -1.06
CA SER A 110 56.87 19.87 -1.68
C SER A 110 55.38 19.92 -2.02
N GLU A 111 54.74 21.08 -1.83
CA GLU A 111 53.33 21.29 -2.19
C GLU A 111 53.09 21.14 -3.70
N ASP A 112 54.10 21.36 -4.55
CA ASP A 112 54.03 21.25 -6.01
C ASP A 112 54.31 19.82 -6.51
N ALA A 113 54.62 18.87 -5.63
CA ALA A 113 54.97 17.50 -6.03
C ALA A 113 53.75 16.72 -6.52
N ASP A 114 53.93 15.90 -7.57
CA ASP A 114 52.93 14.88 -7.96
C ASP A 114 52.92 13.78 -6.94
N VAL A 115 52.00 13.93 -5.94
CA VAL A 115 51.85 13.03 -4.81
C VAL A 115 51.56 11.58 -5.24
N GLN A 116 50.92 11.39 -6.39
CA GLN A 116 50.60 10.03 -6.88
C GLN A 116 51.86 9.38 -7.48
N ALA A 117 52.60 10.09 -8.33
CA ALA A 117 53.85 9.59 -8.90
C ALA A 117 54.92 9.33 -7.84
N VAL A 118 55.02 10.21 -6.82
CA VAL A 118 55.91 10.03 -5.67
C VAL A 118 55.48 8.84 -4.81
N GLY A 119 54.16 8.67 -4.57
CA GLY A 119 53.61 7.56 -3.80
C GLY A 119 53.85 6.19 -4.48
N ASP A 120 53.69 6.14 -5.81
CA ASP A 120 53.95 4.91 -6.59
C ASP A 120 55.44 4.54 -6.54
N ALA A 121 56.34 5.53 -6.73
CA ALA A 121 57.79 5.32 -6.62
C ALA A 121 58.21 4.88 -5.21
N TYR A 122 57.67 5.54 -4.20
CA TYR A 122 57.88 5.21 -2.81
C TYR A 122 57.41 3.79 -2.43
N GLY A 123 56.20 3.42 -2.85
CA GLY A 123 55.64 2.11 -2.59
C GLY A 123 56.45 0.98 -3.21
N LYS A 124 56.92 1.17 -4.47
CA LYS A 124 57.81 0.24 -5.16
C LYS A 124 59.16 0.12 -4.45
N ALA A 125 59.75 1.24 -4.08
CA ALA A 125 61.03 1.24 -3.38
C ALA A 125 60.95 0.55 -2.00
N ALA A 126 59.90 0.81 -1.25
CA ALA A 126 59.64 0.15 0.03
C ALA A 126 59.50 -1.38 -0.14
N TYR A 127 58.77 -1.82 -1.16
CA TYR A 127 58.62 -3.23 -1.47
C TYR A 127 59.93 -3.88 -1.96
N ALA A 128 60.69 -3.20 -2.83
CA ALA A 128 61.99 -3.66 -3.30
C ALA A 128 62.96 -3.82 -2.07
N PHE A 129 62.94 -2.84 -1.20
CA PHE A 129 63.77 -2.89 0.02
C PHE A 129 63.37 -4.05 0.96
N MET A 130 62.09 -4.27 1.13
CA MET A 130 61.61 -5.37 1.94
C MET A 130 61.99 -6.75 1.33
N THR A 131 61.85 -6.87 0.01
CA THR A 131 62.26 -8.09 -0.73
C THR A 131 63.75 -8.35 -0.56
N PHE A 132 64.56 -7.33 -0.77
CA PHE A 132 66.00 -7.42 -0.56
C PHE A 132 66.36 -7.85 0.85
N LEU A 133 65.72 -7.28 1.89
CA LEU A 133 65.97 -7.65 3.28
C LEU A 133 65.64 -9.12 3.55
N LYS A 134 64.56 -9.63 2.96
CA LYS A 134 64.15 -11.04 3.07
C LYS A 134 65.17 -11.98 2.44
N ASP A 135 65.60 -11.67 1.26
CA ASP A 135 66.57 -12.50 0.47
C ASP A 135 67.97 -12.47 1.09
N TYR A 136 68.42 -11.31 1.57
CA TYR A 136 69.68 -11.16 2.26
C TYR A 136 69.69 -11.85 3.60
N GLY A 137 68.61 -11.74 4.37
CA GLY A 137 68.41 -12.45 5.64
C GLY A 137 68.42 -13.99 5.49
N ALA A 138 67.78 -14.48 4.39
CA ALA A 138 67.81 -15.90 4.07
C ALA A 138 69.23 -16.41 3.70
N GLN A 139 70.04 -15.61 3.04
CA GLN A 139 71.41 -15.96 2.68
C GLN A 139 72.39 -15.88 3.86
N THR A 140 72.18 -14.99 4.82
CA THR A 140 73.07 -14.79 5.96
C THR A 140 72.70 -15.61 7.19
N GLY A 141 71.60 -16.35 7.16
CA GLY A 141 71.10 -17.18 8.25
C GLY A 141 70.49 -16.38 9.40
N GLN A 142 70.31 -15.07 9.24
CA GLN A 142 69.54 -14.17 10.12
C GLN A 142 68.15 -13.95 9.46
N ALA A 143 67.29 -14.95 9.63
CA ALA A 143 65.93 -14.79 9.14
C ALA A 143 65.26 -13.59 9.87
N VAL A 144 65.11 -12.49 9.12
CA VAL A 144 64.23 -11.40 9.54
C VAL A 144 62.83 -11.92 9.33
N ASP A 145 62.13 -12.22 10.43
CA ASP A 145 60.72 -12.55 10.39
C ASP A 145 59.96 -11.31 9.88
N THR A 146 59.53 -11.36 8.61
CA THR A 146 59.07 -10.19 7.86
C THR A 146 57.70 -9.68 8.31
N GLU A 147 56.94 -10.41 9.10
CA GLU A 147 55.63 -9.94 9.61
C GLU A 147 55.71 -9.23 10.95
N SER A 148 56.58 -9.69 11.86
CA SER A 148 56.78 -9.05 13.19
C SER A 148 58.08 -8.24 13.25
N GLY A 149 59.08 -8.57 12.45
CA GLY A 149 60.40 -7.98 12.53
C GLY A 149 60.53 -6.57 11.94
N VAL A 150 59.71 -6.21 10.96
CA VAL A 150 59.77 -4.85 10.34
C VAL A 150 59.14 -3.78 11.26
N GLN A 151 58.19 -4.12 12.09
CA GLN A 151 57.54 -3.16 12.99
C GLN A 151 58.42 -2.72 14.18
N ASP A 152 59.41 -3.54 14.57
CA ASP A 152 60.31 -3.28 15.70
C ASP A 152 61.77 -2.91 15.21
N MET A 153 61.99 -2.65 13.92
CA MET A 153 63.28 -2.31 13.36
C MET A 153 63.75 -0.94 13.86
N ASP A 154 64.98 -0.88 14.38
CA ASP A 154 65.62 0.39 14.72
C ASP A 154 66.18 1.03 13.45
N MET A 155 65.59 2.16 13.01
CA MET A 155 66.03 2.91 11.82
C MET A 155 67.50 3.31 11.86
N ARG A 156 68.07 3.56 13.03
CA ARG A 156 69.47 3.87 13.20
C ARG A 156 70.40 2.75 12.75
N GLN A 157 70.01 1.50 12.99
CA GLN A 157 70.74 0.31 12.51
C GLN A 157 70.66 0.19 11.00
N LEU A 158 69.51 0.50 10.40
CA LEU A 158 69.31 0.52 8.97
C LEU A 158 70.15 1.61 8.26
N TYR A 159 70.24 2.80 8.84
CA TYR A 159 71.07 3.86 8.28
C TYR A 159 72.54 3.56 8.38
N ALA A 160 73.01 2.83 9.41
CA ALA A 160 74.40 2.42 9.52
C ALA A 160 74.87 1.51 8.40
N VAL A 161 73.94 0.80 7.69
CA VAL A 161 74.29 -0.06 6.55
C VAL A 161 74.24 0.66 5.19
N ILE A 162 73.75 1.91 5.11
CA ILE A 162 73.69 2.67 3.86
C ILE A 162 75.04 2.79 3.15
N PRO A 163 76.17 3.12 3.85
CA PRO A 163 77.47 3.23 3.17
C PRO A 163 77.96 1.90 2.56
N MET A 164 77.53 0.78 3.17
CA MET A 164 77.80 -0.55 2.64
C MET A 164 76.95 -0.84 1.40
N LEU A 165 75.68 -0.55 1.46
CA LEU A 165 74.73 -0.76 0.36
C LEU A 165 75.13 0.14 -0.85
N GLN A 166 75.58 1.36 -0.64
CA GLN A 166 76.02 2.27 -1.73
C GLN A 166 77.29 1.75 -2.45
N GLN A 167 78.09 0.92 -1.82
CA GLN A 167 79.28 0.29 -2.44
C GLN A 167 78.96 -1.00 -3.20
N MET A 168 77.73 -1.52 -3.08
CA MET A 168 77.28 -2.69 -3.82
C MET A 168 77.00 -2.35 -5.30
N PRO A 169 77.27 -3.29 -6.24
CA PRO A 169 76.86 -3.07 -7.62
C PRO A 169 75.37 -2.93 -7.75
N LYS A 170 74.87 -1.98 -8.57
CA LYS A 170 73.42 -1.77 -8.80
C LYS A 170 72.71 -3.05 -9.25
N GLU A 171 73.41 -3.99 -9.89
CA GLU A 171 72.92 -5.28 -10.29
C GLU A 171 72.42 -6.15 -9.12
N THR A 172 72.95 -5.90 -7.88
CA THR A 172 72.55 -6.58 -6.67
C THR A 172 71.11 -6.26 -6.25
N PHE A 173 70.64 -5.06 -6.61
CA PHE A 173 69.23 -4.60 -6.30
C PHE A 173 68.27 -4.87 -7.47
N SER A 174 68.81 -5.21 -8.65
CA SER A 174 67.98 -5.34 -9.87
C SER A 174 66.87 -6.37 -9.76
N GLU A 175 67.12 -7.47 -9.08
CA GLU A 175 66.13 -8.55 -8.87
C GLU A 175 64.98 -8.05 -7.93
N ALA A 176 65.31 -7.32 -6.88
CA ALA A 176 64.31 -6.73 -5.97
C ALA A 176 63.54 -5.60 -6.66
N ILE A 177 64.19 -4.75 -7.44
CA ILE A 177 63.53 -3.67 -8.21
C ILE A 177 62.61 -4.29 -9.28
N ASN A 178 63.07 -5.27 -10.06
CA ASN A 178 62.23 -5.96 -11.02
C ASN A 178 61.01 -6.65 -10.36
N SER A 179 61.23 -7.22 -9.19
CA SER A 179 60.11 -7.81 -8.39
C SER A 179 59.10 -6.73 -7.99
N ALA A 180 59.56 -5.51 -7.63
CA ALA A 180 58.70 -4.42 -7.31
C ALA A 180 57.94 -3.81 -8.52
N GLU A 181 58.59 -3.77 -9.70
CA GLU A 181 57.95 -3.36 -10.94
C GLU A 181 56.82 -4.27 -11.39
N ASN A 182 57.00 -5.59 -11.12
CA ASN A 182 56.00 -6.63 -11.40
C ASN A 182 54.99 -6.84 -10.28
N ALA A 183 55.20 -6.25 -9.11
CA ALA A 183 54.27 -6.32 -7.98
C ALA A 183 53.02 -5.48 -8.25
N GLN A 184 51.88 -5.92 -7.72
CA GLN A 184 50.67 -5.12 -7.79
C GLN A 184 50.85 -3.82 -6.97
N SER A 185 50.35 -2.70 -7.48
CA SER A 185 50.43 -1.38 -6.84
C SER A 185 49.92 -1.36 -5.40
N MET A 186 48.96 -2.22 -5.08
CA MET A 186 48.40 -2.40 -3.74
C MET A 186 49.45 -2.92 -2.73
N ILE A 187 50.30 -3.85 -3.14
CA ILE A 187 51.36 -4.40 -2.28
C ILE A 187 52.38 -3.27 -1.96
N GLY A 188 52.77 -2.52 -2.97
CA GLY A 188 53.65 -1.37 -2.80
C GLY A 188 53.09 -0.35 -1.80
N SER A 189 51.78 0.00 -1.92
CA SER A 189 51.13 0.94 -1.03
C SER A 189 51.04 0.43 0.43
N GLN A 190 50.79 -0.84 0.65
CA GLN A 190 50.73 -1.43 1.99
C GLN A 190 52.09 -1.49 2.68
N VAL A 191 53.10 -1.93 1.92
CA VAL A 191 54.49 -1.94 2.44
C VAL A 191 54.99 -0.51 2.64
N GLY A 192 54.67 0.41 1.70
CA GLY A 192 54.99 1.83 1.87
C GLY A 192 54.42 2.42 3.16
N ALA A 193 53.12 2.19 3.42
CA ALA A 193 52.51 2.66 4.64
C ALA A 193 53.12 2.04 5.95
N THR A 194 53.59 0.79 5.86
CA THR A 194 54.29 0.17 6.96
C THR A 194 55.62 0.85 7.26
N PHE A 195 56.39 1.18 6.18
CA PHE A 195 57.61 1.95 6.33
C PHE A 195 57.35 3.40 6.75
N THR A 196 56.25 4.02 6.31
CA THR A 196 55.85 5.35 6.78
C THR A 196 55.66 5.37 8.30
N LYS A 197 55.04 4.32 8.90
CA LYS A 197 54.95 4.21 10.34
C LYS A 197 56.30 4.17 11.03
N LEU A 198 57.28 3.46 10.48
CA LEU A 198 58.63 3.43 11.01
C LEU A 198 59.32 4.81 10.97
N PHE A 199 59.23 5.50 9.83
CA PHE A 199 59.78 6.84 9.68
C PHE A 199 59.09 7.85 10.60
N TYR A 200 57.74 7.73 10.75
CA TYR A 200 57.02 8.61 11.67
C TYR A 200 57.31 8.31 13.13
N LYS A 201 57.54 7.03 13.52
CA LYS A 201 58.00 6.65 14.87
C LYS A 201 59.39 7.24 15.13
N GLU A 202 60.32 7.22 14.17
CA GLU A 202 61.62 7.83 14.26
C GLU A 202 61.53 9.34 14.47
N LEU A 203 60.65 10.03 13.70
CA LEU A 203 60.40 11.46 13.79
C LEU A 203 59.60 11.86 15.05
N GLY A 204 59.27 10.92 15.92
CA GLY A 204 58.57 11.19 17.18
C GLY A 204 57.07 11.45 17.06
N VAL A 205 56.44 10.96 16.00
CA VAL A 205 54.98 11.06 15.81
C VAL A 205 54.28 10.08 16.78
N ASP A 206 53.30 10.55 17.52
CA ASP A 206 52.40 9.69 18.30
C ASP A 206 51.44 8.96 17.30
N LEU A 207 51.83 7.72 16.96
CA LEU A 207 51.09 6.89 16.00
C LEU A 207 49.73 6.47 16.57
N ASP A 208 49.63 6.27 17.90
CA ASP A 208 48.37 5.89 18.55
C ASP A 208 47.37 7.05 18.49
N ALA A 209 47.84 8.27 18.73
CA ALA A 209 47.02 9.48 18.57
C ALA A 209 46.56 9.69 17.09
N LYS A 210 47.50 9.49 16.12
CA LYS A 210 47.18 9.60 14.67
C LYS A 210 46.14 8.54 14.27
N GLN A 211 46.31 7.31 14.69
CA GLN A 211 45.37 6.22 14.44
C GLN A 211 43.99 6.52 15.04
N MET A 212 43.95 6.91 16.31
CA MET A 212 42.69 7.23 16.98
C MET A 212 41.98 8.42 16.32
N HIS A 213 42.74 9.46 15.93
CA HIS A 213 42.20 10.62 15.23
C HIS A 213 41.53 10.22 13.89
N TYR A 214 42.19 9.40 13.06
CA TYR A 214 41.67 8.92 11.81
C TYR A 214 40.37 8.10 12.01
N ILE A 215 40.40 7.14 12.97
CA ILE A 215 39.23 6.29 13.27
C ILE A 215 38.06 7.12 13.78
N VAL A 216 38.30 8.11 14.63
CA VAL A 216 37.25 8.98 15.17
C VAL A 216 36.63 9.85 14.05
N ILE A 217 37.45 10.47 13.18
CA ILE A 217 36.95 11.27 12.06
C ILE A 217 36.13 10.43 11.14
N LYS A 218 36.64 9.28 10.68
CA LYS A 218 35.89 8.36 9.79
C LYS A 218 34.63 7.80 10.47
N GLY A 219 34.69 7.54 11.77
CA GLY A 219 33.54 7.16 12.58
C GLY A 219 32.46 8.25 12.65
N LEU A 220 32.87 9.51 12.80
CA LEU A 220 31.94 10.66 12.76
C LEU A 220 31.34 10.89 11.37
N GLU A 221 32.14 10.75 10.29
CA GLU A 221 31.63 10.76 8.92
C GLU A 221 30.57 9.67 8.70
N MET A 222 30.87 8.46 9.13
CA MET A 222 29.97 7.31 9.05
C MET A 222 28.67 7.57 9.84
N LEU A 223 28.77 8.13 11.05
CA LEU A 223 27.60 8.51 11.86
C LEU A 223 26.79 9.62 11.19
N GLY A 224 27.45 10.63 10.62
CA GLY A 224 26.80 11.71 9.89
C GLY A 224 26.02 11.21 8.67
N ILE A 225 26.62 10.34 7.86
CA ILE A 225 25.97 9.71 6.70
C ILE A 225 24.82 8.81 7.15
N ALA A 226 24.98 8.03 8.21
CA ALA A 226 23.91 7.21 8.75
C ALA A 226 22.72 8.05 9.23
N LEU A 227 22.98 9.17 9.93
CA LEU A 227 21.93 10.11 10.36
C LEU A 227 21.20 10.75 9.18
N LEU A 228 21.93 11.13 8.11
CA LEU A 228 21.33 11.62 6.87
C LEU A 228 20.44 10.55 6.21
N GLY A 229 20.90 9.30 6.17
CA GLY A 229 20.13 8.16 5.68
C GLY A 229 18.84 7.95 6.49
N VAL A 230 18.92 8.00 7.81
CA VAL A 230 17.74 7.90 8.70
C VAL A 230 16.79 9.07 8.48
N LEU A 231 17.28 10.30 8.37
CA LEU A 231 16.46 11.47 8.09
C LEU A 231 15.72 11.33 6.75
N ALA A 232 16.44 10.89 5.71
CA ALA A 232 15.84 10.61 4.40
C ALA A 232 14.76 9.53 4.51
N ALA A 233 15.01 8.44 5.24
CA ALA A 233 14.05 7.36 5.45
C ALA A 233 12.76 7.83 6.17
N VAL A 234 12.89 8.69 7.19
CA VAL A 234 11.76 9.28 7.91
C VAL A 234 10.95 10.19 7.00
N LEU A 235 11.60 11.05 6.22
CA LEU A 235 10.93 11.94 5.27
C LEU A 235 10.21 11.16 4.17
N VAL A 236 10.82 10.11 3.65
CA VAL A 236 10.19 9.18 2.69
C VAL A 236 8.94 8.55 3.31
N GLY A 237 9.02 8.05 4.55
CA GLY A 237 7.88 7.48 5.27
C GLY A 237 6.74 8.49 5.42
N PHE A 238 7.07 9.72 5.80
CA PHE A 238 6.10 10.81 5.95
C PHE A 238 5.42 11.16 4.63
N PHE A 239 6.19 11.37 3.55
CA PHE A 239 5.61 11.70 2.24
C PHE A 239 4.83 10.53 1.64
N ALA A 240 5.34 9.31 1.71
CA ALA A 240 4.63 8.12 1.22
C ALA A 240 3.30 7.90 1.94
N SER A 241 3.25 8.10 3.26
CA SER A 241 2.02 8.06 4.04
C SER A 241 1.03 9.15 3.64
N ARG A 242 1.51 10.39 3.44
CA ARG A 242 0.67 11.51 3.00
C ARG A 242 0.10 11.30 1.59
N ILE A 243 0.91 10.79 0.66
CA ILE A 243 0.47 10.45 -0.70
C ILE A 243 -0.58 9.33 -0.65
N SER A 244 -0.26 8.21 -0.01
CA SER A 244 -1.13 7.03 0.02
C SER A 244 -2.47 7.32 0.69
N SER A 245 -2.47 8.03 1.82
CA SER A 245 -3.69 8.41 2.54
C SER A 245 -4.51 9.46 1.76
N GLY A 246 -3.83 10.41 1.09
CA GLY A 246 -4.49 11.41 0.24
C GLY A 246 -5.19 10.76 -0.95
N VAL A 247 -4.52 9.85 -1.65
CA VAL A 247 -5.10 9.07 -2.75
C VAL A 247 -6.29 8.23 -2.26
N ALA A 248 -6.12 7.51 -1.15
CA ALA A 248 -7.19 6.69 -0.59
C ALA A 248 -8.43 7.52 -0.18
N LYS A 249 -8.22 8.70 0.44
CA LYS A 249 -9.31 9.64 0.75
C LYS A 249 -10.07 10.04 -0.50
N GLN A 250 -9.36 10.46 -1.55
CA GLN A 250 -9.98 10.89 -2.79
C GLN A 250 -10.73 9.75 -3.48
N MET A 251 -10.11 8.56 -3.57
CA MET A 251 -10.75 7.38 -4.15
C MET A 251 -12.03 7.00 -3.41
N ARG A 252 -12.01 6.96 -2.06
CA ARG A 252 -13.22 6.66 -1.27
C ARG A 252 -14.32 7.68 -1.52
N SER A 253 -13.97 8.97 -1.57
CA SER A 253 -14.93 10.04 -1.84
C SER A 253 -15.55 9.90 -3.22
N ASP A 254 -14.74 9.63 -4.25
CA ASP A 254 -15.23 9.53 -5.63
C ASP A 254 -16.07 8.26 -5.83
N VAL A 255 -15.65 7.11 -5.24
CA VAL A 255 -16.44 5.87 -5.26
C VAL A 255 -17.77 6.08 -4.55
N PHE A 256 -17.76 6.70 -3.38
CA PHE A 256 -18.99 6.95 -2.61
C PHE A 256 -19.96 7.86 -3.39
N ARG A 257 -19.47 8.98 -3.94
CA ARG A 257 -20.28 9.87 -4.77
C ARG A 257 -20.85 9.15 -6.00
N LYS A 258 -20.05 8.27 -6.61
CA LYS A 258 -20.50 7.51 -7.76
C LYS A 258 -21.60 6.51 -7.38
N VAL A 259 -21.44 5.83 -6.25
CA VAL A 259 -22.45 4.90 -5.71
C VAL A 259 -23.75 5.62 -5.37
N GLU A 260 -23.67 6.81 -4.74
CA GLU A 260 -24.85 7.64 -4.45
C GLU A 260 -25.59 8.10 -5.74
N SER A 261 -24.91 8.17 -6.87
CA SER A 261 -25.52 8.50 -8.16
C SER A 261 -26.12 7.31 -8.90
N PHE A 262 -25.98 6.08 -8.37
CA PHE A 262 -26.52 4.87 -8.98
C PHE A 262 -28.05 4.83 -8.92
N SER A 263 -28.67 4.30 -9.96
CA SER A 263 -30.06 3.85 -9.95
C SER A 263 -30.16 2.42 -9.41
N ASN A 264 -31.37 1.91 -9.26
CA ASN A 264 -31.57 0.51 -8.87
C ASN A 264 -30.93 -0.47 -9.86
N THR A 265 -30.88 -0.12 -11.15
CA THR A 265 -30.25 -0.97 -12.18
C THR A 265 -28.77 -1.23 -11.88
N GLU A 266 -28.02 -0.21 -11.47
CA GLU A 266 -26.61 -0.37 -11.09
C GLU A 266 -26.48 -1.13 -9.75
N PHE A 267 -27.39 -0.88 -8.80
CA PHE A 267 -27.41 -1.65 -7.54
C PHE A 267 -27.72 -3.13 -7.74
N ASP A 268 -28.56 -3.48 -8.72
CA ASP A 268 -28.85 -4.87 -9.09
C ASP A 268 -27.62 -5.55 -9.71
N LYS A 269 -26.78 -4.79 -10.44
CA LYS A 269 -25.51 -5.27 -10.98
C LYS A 269 -24.47 -5.52 -9.91
N PHE A 270 -24.39 -4.65 -8.90
CA PHE A 270 -23.44 -4.72 -7.80
C PHE A 270 -24.16 -5.07 -6.49
N SER A 271 -23.80 -6.17 -5.84
CA SER A 271 -24.34 -6.41 -4.50
C SER A 271 -23.84 -5.35 -3.50
N THR A 272 -24.67 -5.00 -2.52
CA THR A 272 -24.31 -4.05 -1.44
C THR A 272 -23.00 -4.45 -0.74
N ALA A 273 -22.81 -5.75 -0.44
CA ALA A 273 -21.59 -6.27 0.16
C ALA A 273 -20.35 -6.02 -0.72
N SER A 274 -20.51 -6.16 -2.05
CA SER A 274 -19.45 -5.87 -3.02
C SER A 274 -19.09 -4.39 -3.04
N LEU A 275 -20.07 -3.49 -3.04
CA LEU A 275 -19.86 -2.04 -3.01
C LEU A 275 -19.15 -1.59 -1.72
N ILE A 276 -19.55 -2.15 -0.58
CA ILE A 276 -18.86 -1.90 0.71
C ILE A 276 -17.39 -2.32 0.61
N THR A 277 -17.12 -3.53 0.11
CA THR A 277 -15.74 -4.04 -0.05
C THR A 277 -14.91 -3.16 -0.98
N ARG A 278 -15.49 -2.70 -2.10
CA ARG A 278 -14.81 -1.84 -3.08
C ARG A 278 -14.52 -0.45 -2.51
N THR A 279 -15.40 0.09 -1.67
CA THR A 279 -15.21 1.40 -1.04
C THR A 279 -14.20 1.35 0.11
N THR A 280 -14.06 0.23 0.80
CA THR A 280 -13.23 0.08 2.01
C THR A 280 -11.96 -0.72 1.73
N ASN A 281 -12.09 -2.04 1.60
CA ASN A 281 -10.95 -2.96 1.54
C ASN A 281 -10.14 -2.81 0.25
N ASP A 282 -10.80 -2.71 -0.92
CA ASP A 282 -10.09 -2.58 -2.20
C ASP A 282 -9.30 -1.27 -2.27
N VAL A 283 -9.85 -0.15 -1.78
CA VAL A 283 -9.11 1.12 -1.67
C VAL A 283 -7.93 0.98 -0.70
N THR A 284 -8.08 0.22 0.39
CA THR A 284 -6.99 -0.04 1.34
C THR A 284 -5.86 -0.86 0.71
N GLN A 285 -6.17 -1.85 -0.15
CA GLN A 285 -5.14 -2.59 -0.91
C GLN A 285 -4.35 -1.67 -1.86
N VAL A 286 -5.04 -0.75 -2.54
CA VAL A 286 -4.38 0.27 -3.38
C VAL A 286 -3.53 1.23 -2.54
N GLN A 287 -4.03 1.66 -1.39
CA GLN A 287 -3.29 2.50 -0.44
C GLN A 287 -2.00 1.81 0.03
N MET A 288 -2.07 0.53 0.37
CA MET A 288 -0.91 -0.27 0.79
C MET A 288 0.12 -0.41 -0.34
N LEU A 289 -0.33 -0.63 -1.59
CA LEU A 289 0.55 -0.65 -2.74
C LEU A 289 1.29 0.68 -2.91
N ILE A 290 0.61 1.81 -2.77
CA ILE A 290 1.25 3.12 -2.91
C ILE A 290 2.26 3.35 -1.77
N SER A 291 1.87 3.08 -0.51
CA SER A 291 2.70 3.33 0.65
C SER A 291 3.99 2.49 0.67
N MET A 292 3.87 1.17 0.46
CA MET A 292 5.00 0.25 0.46
C MET A 292 5.65 0.14 -0.92
N GLY A 293 4.83 0.19 -1.98
CA GLY A 293 5.29 0.00 -3.36
C GLY A 293 6.24 1.09 -3.82
N LEU A 294 5.99 2.37 -3.49
CA LEU A 294 6.89 3.47 -3.80
C LEU A 294 8.30 3.19 -3.26
N ARG A 295 8.40 2.75 -2.00
CA ARG A 295 9.68 2.41 -1.39
C ARG A 295 10.31 1.19 -2.06
N LEU A 296 9.58 0.09 -2.19
CA LEU A 296 10.12 -1.15 -2.75
C LEU A 296 10.50 -1.00 -4.22
N MET A 297 9.67 -0.33 -5.04
CA MET A 297 9.89 -0.19 -6.49
C MET A 297 11.04 0.75 -6.84
N CYS A 298 11.37 1.74 -5.99
CA CYS A 298 12.45 2.68 -6.24
C CYS A 298 13.73 2.29 -5.50
N TYR A 299 13.64 2.00 -4.19
CA TYR A 299 14.81 1.73 -3.36
C TYR A 299 15.50 0.41 -3.71
N ALA A 300 14.73 -0.67 -3.92
CA ALA A 300 15.34 -1.97 -4.17
C ALA A 300 16.17 -2.04 -5.46
N PRO A 301 15.70 -1.54 -6.62
CA PRO A 301 16.55 -1.50 -7.82
C PRO A 301 17.80 -0.64 -7.65
N ILE A 302 17.70 0.51 -6.97
CA ILE A 302 18.85 1.39 -6.72
C ILE A 302 19.88 0.66 -5.85
N MET A 303 19.44 0.01 -4.77
CA MET A 303 20.31 -0.78 -3.90
C MET A 303 20.93 -1.97 -4.62
N GLY A 304 20.16 -2.68 -5.46
CA GLY A 304 20.66 -3.82 -6.21
C GLY A 304 21.73 -3.42 -7.24
N VAL A 305 21.43 -2.43 -8.08
CA VAL A 305 22.37 -1.95 -9.11
C VAL A 305 23.54 -1.23 -8.47
N GLY A 306 23.28 -0.33 -7.51
CA GLY A 306 24.34 0.37 -6.79
C GLY A 306 25.26 -0.56 -6.04
N GLY A 307 24.69 -1.55 -5.33
CA GLY A 307 25.47 -2.57 -4.63
C GLY A 307 26.41 -3.37 -5.57
N ILE A 308 25.91 -3.73 -6.76
CA ILE A 308 26.74 -4.40 -7.77
C ILE A 308 27.89 -3.49 -8.23
N ILE A 309 27.61 -2.21 -8.52
CA ILE A 309 28.64 -1.25 -8.96
C ILE A 309 29.72 -1.11 -7.88
N PHE A 310 29.34 -0.87 -6.63
CA PHE A 310 30.29 -0.71 -5.52
C PHE A 310 31.04 -2.00 -5.20
N ALA A 311 30.41 -3.17 -5.30
CA ALA A 311 31.09 -4.45 -5.14
C ALA A 311 32.14 -4.69 -6.26
N LEU A 312 31.81 -4.35 -7.52
CA LEU A 312 32.74 -4.44 -8.65
C LEU A 312 33.96 -3.52 -8.47
N GLN A 313 33.77 -2.35 -7.88
CA GLN A 313 34.88 -1.42 -7.58
C GLN A 313 35.85 -1.99 -6.54
N LYS A 314 35.35 -2.83 -5.61
CA LYS A 314 36.21 -3.48 -4.61
C LYS A 314 36.93 -4.72 -5.15
N SER A 315 36.27 -5.57 -5.91
CA SER A 315 36.88 -6.74 -6.53
C SER A 315 36.06 -7.27 -7.68
N VAL A 316 36.63 -7.24 -8.88
CA VAL A 316 36.02 -7.85 -10.08
C VAL A 316 36.15 -9.37 -10.01
N SER A 317 37.23 -9.90 -9.43
CA SER A 317 37.51 -11.33 -9.37
C SER A 317 36.49 -12.14 -8.55
N LEU A 318 35.83 -11.51 -7.54
CA LEU A 318 34.82 -12.13 -6.71
C LEU A 318 33.39 -12.01 -7.27
N SER A 319 33.18 -11.30 -8.38
CA SER A 319 31.84 -10.96 -8.92
C SER A 319 31.02 -12.18 -9.32
N TRP A 320 31.66 -13.31 -9.69
CA TRP A 320 30.98 -14.56 -9.97
C TRP A 320 30.22 -15.11 -8.75
N ILE A 321 30.67 -14.80 -7.52
CA ILE A 321 30.00 -15.21 -6.27
C ILE A 321 28.65 -14.48 -6.15
N ILE A 322 28.62 -13.18 -6.48
CA ILE A 322 27.37 -12.40 -6.49
C ILE A 322 26.43 -12.97 -7.57
N ALA A 323 26.95 -13.24 -8.77
CA ALA A 323 26.15 -13.83 -9.86
C ALA A 323 25.55 -15.18 -9.43
N LEU A 324 26.37 -16.04 -8.82
CA LEU A 324 25.93 -17.34 -8.29
C LEU A 324 24.84 -17.17 -7.23
N ALA A 325 25.06 -16.26 -6.26
CA ALA A 325 24.09 -15.98 -5.21
C ALA A 325 22.74 -15.52 -5.78
N VAL A 326 22.75 -14.58 -6.74
CA VAL A 326 21.55 -14.09 -7.40
C VAL A 326 20.84 -15.21 -8.17
N ILE A 327 21.56 -16.06 -8.91
CA ILE A 327 20.98 -17.19 -9.66
C ILE A 327 20.32 -18.18 -8.68
N VAL A 328 20.98 -18.55 -7.60
CA VAL A 328 20.44 -19.47 -6.58
C VAL A 328 19.18 -18.88 -5.94
N LEU A 329 19.19 -17.59 -5.62
CA LEU A 329 18.04 -16.90 -5.04
C LEU A 329 16.86 -16.81 -6.01
N LEU A 330 17.11 -16.44 -7.27
CA LEU A 330 16.07 -16.45 -8.30
C LEU A 330 15.50 -17.85 -8.49
N GLY A 331 16.35 -18.87 -8.51
CA GLY A 331 15.94 -20.28 -8.56
C GLY A 331 15.02 -20.63 -7.37
N LEU A 332 15.40 -20.24 -6.15
CA LEU A 332 14.57 -20.44 -4.96
C LEU A 332 13.22 -19.75 -5.09
N VAL A 333 13.21 -18.49 -5.53
CA VAL A 333 11.94 -17.72 -5.72
C VAL A 333 11.06 -18.41 -6.75
N VAL A 334 11.60 -18.84 -7.88
CA VAL A 334 10.85 -19.57 -8.92
C VAL A 334 10.26 -20.88 -8.38
N VAL A 335 11.04 -21.64 -7.62
CA VAL A 335 10.54 -22.88 -6.98
C VAL A 335 9.41 -22.57 -6.00
N LEU A 336 9.58 -21.57 -5.14
CA LEU A 336 8.55 -21.14 -4.18
C LEU A 336 7.27 -20.69 -4.89
N LEU A 337 7.38 -19.90 -5.95
CA LEU A 337 6.21 -19.46 -6.72
C LEU A 337 5.47 -20.66 -7.34
N ASN A 338 6.19 -21.60 -7.94
CA ASN A 338 5.56 -22.77 -8.56
C ASN A 338 4.93 -23.75 -7.56
N VAL A 339 5.50 -23.88 -6.36
CA VAL A 339 5.00 -24.79 -5.31
C VAL A 339 3.90 -24.12 -4.47
N ALA A 340 4.09 -22.87 -4.06
CA ALA A 340 3.20 -22.19 -3.13
C ALA A 340 1.96 -21.58 -3.82
N MET A 341 2.11 -20.97 -5.01
CA MET A 341 0.99 -20.28 -5.69
C MET A 341 -0.23 -21.16 -5.97
N PRO A 342 -0.11 -22.41 -6.49
CA PRO A 342 -1.27 -23.28 -6.67
C PRO A 342 -1.95 -23.61 -5.35
N LYS A 343 -1.18 -23.74 -4.27
CA LYS A 343 -1.70 -24.05 -2.94
C LYS A 343 -2.41 -22.84 -2.31
N PHE A 344 -1.91 -21.62 -2.53
CA PHE A 344 -2.61 -20.39 -2.11
C PHE A 344 -3.97 -20.24 -2.80
N LYS A 345 -4.06 -20.53 -4.10
CA LYS A 345 -5.33 -20.55 -4.83
C LYS A 345 -6.28 -21.62 -4.28
N SER A 346 -5.76 -22.79 -3.92
CA SER A 346 -6.54 -23.86 -3.31
C SER A 346 -6.99 -23.47 -1.89
N LEU A 347 -6.12 -22.84 -1.10
CA LEU A 347 -6.42 -22.35 0.23
C LEU A 347 -7.60 -21.35 0.21
N GLN A 348 -7.61 -20.43 -0.75
CA GLN A 348 -8.72 -19.48 -0.91
C GLN A 348 -10.04 -20.21 -1.16
N ARG A 349 -10.07 -21.15 -2.11
CA ARG A 349 -11.29 -21.93 -2.40
C ARG A 349 -11.79 -22.74 -1.19
N LEU A 350 -10.87 -23.30 -0.41
CA LEU A 350 -11.23 -24.07 0.80
C LEU A 350 -11.74 -23.15 1.92
N THR A 351 -11.17 -21.95 2.04
CA THR A 351 -11.69 -20.92 2.95
C THR A 351 -13.10 -20.49 2.57
N ASP A 352 -13.34 -20.24 1.27
CA ASP A 352 -14.67 -19.89 0.78
C ASP A 352 -15.69 -21.00 1.03
N ARG A 353 -15.28 -22.27 0.87
CA ARG A 353 -16.12 -23.43 1.19
C ARG A 353 -16.43 -23.52 2.68
N LEU A 354 -15.44 -23.32 3.55
CA LEU A 354 -15.65 -23.30 5.00
C LEU A 354 -16.61 -22.17 5.41
N ASN A 355 -16.43 -20.98 4.85
CA ASN A 355 -17.30 -19.84 5.08
C ASN A 355 -18.74 -20.10 4.60
N LEU A 356 -18.90 -20.79 3.46
CA LEU A 356 -20.22 -21.18 2.96
C LEU A 356 -20.91 -22.12 3.94
N VAL A 357 -20.25 -23.20 4.36
CA VAL A 357 -20.79 -24.18 5.32
C VAL A 357 -21.16 -23.49 6.65
N SER A 358 -20.27 -22.61 7.16
CA SER A 358 -20.53 -21.85 8.38
C SER A 358 -21.75 -20.93 8.25
N ARG A 359 -21.85 -20.21 7.12
CA ARG A 359 -22.98 -19.29 6.87
C ARG A 359 -24.31 -20.04 6.75
N GLU A 360 -24.33 -21.15 6.00
CA GLU A 360 -25.51 -21.97 5.86
C GLU A 360 -25.97 -22.50 7.23
N ASN A 361 -25.05 -23.03 8.03
CA ASN A 361 -25.35 -23.53 9.39
C ASN A 361 -25.90 -22.43 10.30
N LEU A 362 -25.21 -21.28 10.39
CA LEU A 362 -25.62 -20.16 11.25
C LEU A 362 -26.97 -19.58 10.81
N SER A 363 -27.21 -19.43 9.52
CA SER A 363 -28.49 -18.93 9.00
C SER A 363 -29.59 -19.92 9.15
N GLY A 364 -29.27 -21.22 9.06
CA GLY A 364 -30.23 -22.34 9.22
C GLY A 364 -30.30 -22.94 10.61
N MET A 365 -29.73 -22.30 11.64
CA MET A 365 -29.60 -22.89 12.98
C MET A 365 -30.92 -23.40 13.57
N LEU A 366 -32.03 -22.69 13.35
CA LEU A 366 -33.36 -23.13 13.81
C LEU A 366 -33.79 -24.41 13.09
N VAL A 367 -33.47 -24.56 11.81
CA VAL A 367 -33.78 -25.78 11.03
C VAL A 367 -32.91 -26.92 11.52
N VAL A 368 -31.63 -26.73 11.72
CA VAL A 368 -30.70 -27.74 12.24
C VAL A 368 -31.20 -28.30 13.58
N ARG A 369 -31.58 -27.40 14.49
CA ARG A 369 -32.13 -27.79 15.82
C ARG A 369 -33.48 -28.44 15.73
N ALA A 370 -34.38 -27.94 14.87
CA ALA A 370 -35.73 -28.53 14.73
C ALA A 370 -35.67 -29.96 14.18
N PHE A 371 -34.66 -30.29 13.37
CA PHE A 371 -34.50 -31.62 12.80
C PHE A 371 -33.41 -32.45 13.50
N THR A 372 -32.80 -31.95 14.58
CA THR A 372 -31.76 -32.63 15.39
C THR A 372 -30.58 -33.14 14.54
N ASN A 373 -30.15 -32.32 13.54
CA ASN A 373 -29.11 -32.66 12.57
C ASN A 373 -27.73 -32.07 12.91
N GLU A 374 -27.49 -31.71 14.18
CA GLU A 374 -26.23 -31.09 14.63
C GLU A 374 -25.02 -31.94 14.25
N LYS A 375 -25.06 -33.24 14.48
CA LYS A 375 -23.96 -34.16 14.17
C LYS A 375 -23.63 -34.23 12.68
N PHE A 376 -24.63 -34.10 11.81
CA PHE A 376 -24.41 -34.05 10.37
C PHE A 376 -23.71 -32.77 9.96
N GLU A 377 -24.14 -31.63 10.49
CA GLU A 377 -23.50 -30.33 10.19
C GLU A 377 -22.10 -30.20 10.81
N GLU A 378 -21.87 -30.78 12.00
CA GLU A 378 -20.55 -30.90 12.61
C GLU A 378 -19.59 -31.68 11.68
N ALA A 379 -20.01 -32.87 11.22
CA ALA A 379 -19.22 -33.70 10.32
C ALA A 379 -18.93 -32.99 8.98
N ARG A 380 -19.92 -32.23 8.47
CA ARG A 380 -19.76 -31.43 7.23
C ARG A 380 -18.77 -30.30 7.41
N PHE A 381 -18.82 -29.62 8.56
CA PHE A 381 -17.87 -28.56 8.92
C PHE A 381 -16.47 -29.14 9.13
N ASP A 382 -16.32 -30.22 9.88
CA ASP A 382 -15.06 -30.88 10.19
C ASP A 382 -14.35 -31.32 8.92
N LYS A 383 -15.07 -31.87 7.94
CA LYS A 383 -14.49 -32.23 6.64
C LYS A 383 -13.94 -31.01 5.88
N ALA A 384 -14.70 -29.92 5.86
CA ALA A 384 -14.24 -28.67 5.21
C ALA A 384 -13.03 -28.07 5.95
N ASN A 385 -13.04 -28.13 7.28
CA ASN A 385 -11.95 -27.67 8.15
C ASN A 385 -10.69 -28.55 8.01
N GLU A 386 -10.83 -29.88 7.90
CA GLU A 386 -9.71 -30.78 7.69
C GLU A 386 -9.01 -30.52 6.35
N ASP A 387 -9.78 -30.37 5.26
CA ASP A 387 -9.27 -30.05 3.94
C ASP A 387 -8.49 -28.73 3.93
N LEU A 388 -9.05 -27.71 4.59
CA LEU A 388 -8.41 -26.40 4.77
C LEU A 388 -7.13 -26.53 5.61
N THR A 389 -7.21 -27.22 6.75
CA THR A 389 -6.08 -27.40 7.66
C THR A 389 -4.92 -28.15 7.00
N ARG A 390 -5.21 -29.21 6.24
CA ARG A 390 -4.20 -29.98 5.51
C ARG A 390 -3.44 -29.11 4.50
N THR A 391 -4.18 -28.32 3.73
CA THR A 391 -3.59 -27.42 2.72
C THR A 391 -2.82 -26.29 3.40
N ASN A 392 -3.37 -25.69 4.45
CA ASN A 392 -2.72 -24.63 5.22
C ASN A 392 -1.42 -25.11 5.88
N ARG A 393 -1.45 -26.30 6.50
CA ARG A 393 -0.26 -26.91 7.10
C ARG A 393 0.86 -27.11 6.09
N PHE A 394 0.54 -27.59 4.87
CA PHE A 394 1.53 -27.72 3.80
C PHE A 394 2.10 -26.36 3.41
N THR A 395 1.25 -25.37 3.17
CA THR A 395 1.66 -24.02 2.77
C THR A 395 2.53 -23.37 3.85
N GLN A 396 2.13 -23.50 5.12
CA GLN A 396 2.90 -22.95 6.26
C GLN A 396 4.27 -23.66 6.40
N ARG A 397 4.36 -24.98 6.18
CA ARG A 397 5.65 -25.69 6.18
C ARG A 397 6.58 -25.15 5.11
N VAL A 398 6.09 -24.96 3.88
CA VAL A 398 6.88 -24.41 2.78
C VAL A 398 7.35 -22.98 3.13
N MET A 399 6.46 -22.14 3.68
CA MET A 399 6.83 -20.77 4.06
C MET A 399 7.81 -20.73 5.24
N SER A 400 7.63 -21.60 6.24
CA SER A 400 8.52 -21.64 7.40
C SER A 400 9.95 -22.08 7.07
N ILE A 401 10.11 -22.94 6.06
CA ILE A 401 11.43 -23.41 5.61
C ILE A 401 12.15 -22.31 4.76
N THR A 402 11.41 -21.37 4.19
CA THR A 402 11.98 -20.34 3.31
C THR A 402 13.04 -19.48 4.02
N MET A 403 12.73 -18.97 5.23
CA MET A 403 13.69 -18.15 5.97
C MET A 403 14.97 -18.90 6.37
N PRO A 404 14.92 -20.12 6.94
CA PRO A 404 16.12 -20.92 7.17
C PRO A 404 16.96 -21.19 5.92
N ILE A 405 16.32 -21.50 4.78
CA ILE A 405 17.04 -21.70 3.51
C ILE A 405 17.72 -20.41 3.07
N MET A 406 17.04 -19.28 3.18
CA MET A 406 17.61 -17.97 2.87
C MET A 406 18.83 -17.66 3.75
N MET A 407 18.72 -17.87 5.07
CA MET A 407 19.86 -17.71 5.99
C MET A 407 21.01 -18.66 5.65
N LEU A 408 20.71 -19.91 5.28
CA LEU A 408 21.72 -20.86 4.84
C LEU A 408 22.45 -20.35 3.59
N ILE A 409 21.72 -19.90 2.56
CA ILE A 409 22.32 -19.33 1.36
C ILE A 409 23.20 -18.13 1.69
N MET A 410 22.71 -17.18 2.51
CA MET A 410 23.46 -16.01 2.93
C MET A 410 24.77 -16.39 3.65
N ASN A 411 24.70 -17.33 4.59
CA ASN A 411 25.88 -17.79 5.32
C ASN A 411 26.87 -18.55 4.42
N LEU A 412 26.38 -19.39 3.49
CA LEU A 412 27.23 -20.08 2.52
C LEU A 412 27.93 -19.11 1.57
N VAL A 413 27.21 -18.08 1.09
CA VAL A 413 27.80 -17.02 0.27
C VAL A 413 28.84 -16.25 1.05
N THR A 414 28.57 -15.89 2.31
CA THR A 414 29.56 -15.23 3.19
C THR A 414 30.79 -16.10 3.39
N LEU A 415 30.62 -17.40 3.68
CA LEU A 415 31.72 -18.32 3.85
C LEU A 415 32.55 -18.46 2.55
N LEU A 416 31.88 -18.48 1.39
CA LEU A 416 32.56 -18.54 0.10
C LEU A 416 33.37 -17.27 -0.18
N ILE A 417 32.80 -16.08 0.14
CA ILE A 417 33.52 -14.81 0.03
C ILE A 417 34.72 -14.80 0.99
N MET A 418 34.56 -15.27 2.23
CA MET A 418 35.67 -15.36 3.18
C MET A 418 36.76 -16.32 2.73
N TRP A 419 36.37 -17.47 2.13
CA TRP A 419 37.32 -18.45 1.61
C TRP A 419 38.12 -17.91 0.43
N VAL A 420 37.43 -17.42 -0.60
CA VAL A 420 38.07 -16.88 -1.83
C VAL A 420 38.77 -15.57 -1.55
N GLY A 421 38.14 -14.68 -0.76
CA GLY A 421 38.74 -13.41 -0.36
C GLY A 421 39.94 -13.57 0.55
N GLY A 422 39.93 -14.59 1.45
CA GLY A 422 41.10 -14.94 2.26
C GLY A 422 42.31 -15.35 1.43
N HIS A 423 42.12 -16.13 0.35
CA HIS A 423 43.19 -16.40 -0.59
C HIS A 423 43.66 -15.14 -1.32
N ALA A 424 42.72 -14.29 -1.76
CA ALA A 424 43.06 -13.02 -2.38
C ALA A 424 43.82 -12.07 -1.44
N ILE A 425 43.53 -12.09 -0.14
CA ILE A 425 44.29 -11.35 0.88
C ILE A 425 45.70 -11.94 1.05
N ALA A 426 45.80 -13.29 1.11
CA ALA A 426 47.10 -13.94 1.20
C ALA A 426 47.99 -13.67 -0.03
N GLU A 427 47.36 -13.53 -1.22
CA GLU A 427 48.05 -13.13 -2.47
C GLU A 427 48.20 -11.61 -2.58
N SER A 428 47.84 -10.85 -1.55
CA SER A 428 47.89 -9.37 -1.53
C SER A 428 47.13 -8.69 -2.67
N THR A 429 46.10 -9.34 -3.22
CA THR A 429 45.23 -8.81 -4.29
C THR A 429 43.97 -8.13 -3.73
N MET A 430 43.73 -8.20 -2.43
CA MET A 430 42.58 -7.64 -1.71
C MET A 430 42.94 -7.26 -0.28
N GLN A 431 42.34 -6.21 0.27
CA GLN A 431 42.49 -5.84 1.68
C GLN A 431 41.36 -6.42 2.53
N VAL A 432 41.58 -6.58 3.83
CA VAL A 432 40.59 -7.16 4.78
C VAL A 432 39.32 -6.31 4.82
N GLY A 433 39.46 -5.00 4.92
CA GLY A 433 38.32 -4.08 4.93
C GLY A 433 37.50 -4.13 3.63
N ASP A 434 38.16 -4.32 2.46
CA ASP A 434 37.48 -4.48 1.19
C ASP A 434 36.66 -5.77 1.14
N MET A 435 37.20 -6.87 1.68
CA MET A 435 36.44 -8.12 1.84
C MET A 435 35.21 -7.93 2.74
N MET A 436 35.35 -7.19 3.85
CA MET A 436 34.22 -6.89 4.73
C MET A 436 33.16 -6.03 4.04
N ALA A 437 33.57 -4.99 3.30
CA ALA A 437 32.67 -4.18 2.50
C ALA A 437 31.97 -5.01 1.41
N TYR A 438 32.72 -5.90 0.75
CA TYR A 438 32.19 -6.80 -0.29
C TYR A 438 31.10 -7.73 0.25
N ILE A 439 31.29 -8.30 1.46
CA ILE A 439 30.27 -9.09 2.16
C ILE A 439 29.02 -8.24 2.38
N GLN A 440 29.15 -7.00 2.85
CA GLN A 440 28.02 -6.12 3.11
C GLN A 440 27.27 -5.76 1.81
N TYR A 441 27.97 -5.42 0.72
CA TYR A 441 27.34 -5.17 -0.59
C TYR A 441 26.61 -6.41 -1.07
N THR A 442 27.21 -7.60 -0.95
CA THR A 442 26.54 -8.85 -1.34
C THR A 442 25.24 -9.06 -0.56
N MET A 443 25.25 -8.80 0.75
CA MET A 443 24.04 -8.86 1.57
C MET A 443 22.98 -7.85 1.15
N GLN A 444 23.35 -6.61 0.83
CA GLN A 444 22.45 -5.57 0.35
C GLN A 444 21.85 -5.96 -1.01
N ILE A 445 22.64 -6.51 -1.92
CA ILE A 445 22.19 -7.02 -3.22
C ILE A 445 21.15 -8.13 -3.02
N ILE A 446 21.46 -9.13 -2.20
CA ILE A 446 20.55 -10.24 -1.87
C ILE A 446 19.22 -9.71 -1.32
N MET A 447 19.26 -8.78 -0.36
CA MET A 447 18.07 -8.16 0.20
C MET A 447 17.27 -7.36 -0.82
N SER A 448 17.94 -6.66 -1.74
CA SER A 448 17.26 -5.92 -2.80
C SER A 448 16.47 -6.85 -3.74
N PHE A 449 17.03 -8.00 -4.12
CA PHE A 449 16.32 -9.01 -4.92
C PHE A 449 15.11 -9.59 -4.19
N LEU A 450 15.20 -9.79 -2.87
CA LEU A 450 14.05 -10.20 -2.04
C LEU A 450 12.94 -9.16 -2.03
N MET A 451 13.30 -7.88 -1.88
CA MET A 451 12.34 -6.78 -1.95
C MET A 451 11.65 -6.72 -3.31
N ILE A 452 12.40 -6.93 -4.40
CA ILE A 452 11.83 -7.00 -5.76
C ILE A 452 10.86 -8.19 -5.89
N ALA A 453 11.21 -9.36 -5.33
CA ALA A 453 10.31 -10.51 -5.34
C ALA A 453 8.97 -10.25 -4.62
N MET A 454 8.96 -9.47 -3.52
CA MET A 454 7.72 -9.08 -2.83
C MET A 454 6.80 -8.22 -3.70
N ILE A 455 7.37 -7.40 -4.60
CA ILE A 455 6.59 -6.57 -5.53
C ILE A 455 5.73 -7.45 -6.44
N PHE A 456 6.27 -8.55 -6.95
CA PHE A 456 5.55 -9.48 -7.84
C PHE A 456 4.34 -10.14 -7.17
N ILE A 457 4.30 -10.22 -5.83
CA ILE A 457 3.16 -10.74 -5.07
C ILE A 457 2.14 -9.64 -4.79
N MET A 458 2.61 -8.43 -4.44
CA MET A 458 1.76 -7.34 -3.98
C MET A 458 1.06 -6.59 -5.12
N VAL A 459 1.76 -6.35 -6.24
CA VAL A 459 1.22 -5.59 -7.37
C VAL A 459 0.00 -6.25 -7.99
N PRO A 460 -0.03 -7.55 -8.34
CA PRO A 460 -1.21 -8.17 -8.94
C PRO A 460 -2.46 -8.08 -8.06
N ARG A 461 -2.32 -8.26 -6.74
CA ARG A 461 -3.43 -8.16 -5.79
C ARG A 461 -4.03 -6.76 -5.76
N ALA A 462 -3.19 -5.75 -5.66
CA ALA A 462 -3.63 -4.36 -5.65
C ALA A 462 -4.21 -3.91 -7.01
N MET A 463 -3.69 -4.48 -8.12
CA MET A 463 -4.24 -4.22 -9.45
C MET A 463 -5.68 -4.75 -9.62
N VAL A 464 -5.96 -5.98 -9.13
CA VAL A 464 -7.32 -6.52 -9.12
C VAL A 464 -8.27 -5.62 -8.31
N SER A 465 -7.83 -5.14 -7.13
CA SER A 465 -8.61 -4.20 -6.34
C SER A 465 -8.81 -2.85 -7.04
N ALA A 466 -7.78 -2.34 -7.71
CA ALA A 466 -7.88 -1.12 -8.50
C ALA A 466 -8.85 -1.26 -9.68
N ASP A 467 -8.86 -2.41 -10.37
CA ASP A 467 -9.77 -2.69 -11.48
C ASP A 467 -11.23 -2.77 -11.00
N ARG A 468 -11.49 -3.36 -9.82
CA ARG A 468 -12.82 -3.38 -9.20
C ARG A 468 -13.31 -1.97 -8.82
N VAL A 469 -12.43 -1.14 -8.29
CA VAL A 469 -12.75 0.27 -8.00
C VAL A 469 -13.01 1.02 -9.31
N GLN A 470 -12.19 0.81 -10.33
CA GLN A 470 -12.36 1.43 -11.64
C GLN A 470 -13.70 1.03 -12.29
N GLU A 471 -14.12 -0.22 -12.17
CA GLU A 471 -15.41 -0.69 -12.69
C GLU A 471 -16.57 0.15 -12.13
N VAL A 472 -16.59 0.41 -10.81
CA VAL A 472 -17.61 1.28 -10.18
C VAL A 472 -17.55 2.70 -10.75
N LEU A 473 -16.35 3.29 -10.81
CA LEU A 473 -16.15 4.68 -11.24
C LEU A 473 -16.53 4.89 -12.72
N THR A 474 -16.32 3.88 -13.56
CA THR A 474 -16.59 3.95 -15.01
C THR A 474 -17.96 3.41 -15.41
N THR A 475 -18.74 2.88 -14.47
CA THR A 475 -20.10 2.42 -14.77
C THR A 475 -20.95 3.59 -15.26
N GLU A 476 -21.52 3.44 -16.44
CA GLU A 476 -22.46 4.41 -16.97
C GLU A 476 -23.77 4.34 -16.18
N LEU A 477 -24.35 5.50 -15.91
CA LEU A 477 -25.65 5.59 -15.26
C LEU A 477 -26.74 5.31 -16.25
N SER A 478 -27.66 4.40 -15.92
CA SER A 478 -28.84 4.11 -16.75
C SER A 478 -29.81 5.28 -16.76
N ILE A 479 -29.91 6.00 -15.64
CA ILE A 479 -30.76 7.20 -15.51
C ILE A 479 -29.86 8.42 -15.45
N LYS A 480 -29.99 9.29 -16.46
CA LYS A 480 -29.23 10.54 -16.56
C LYS A 480 -30.14 11.73 -16.22
N GLU A 481 -29.56 12.74 -15.58
CA GLU A 481 -30.22 14.03 -15.43
C GLU A 481 -30.42 14.69 -16.80
N PRO A 482 -31.58 15.31 -17.06
CA PRO A 482 -31.79 16.06 -18.31
C PRO A 482 -30.87 17.28 -18.35
N GLU A 483 -30.34 17.63 -19.51
CA GLU A 483 -29.48 18.81 -19.70
C GLU A 483 -30.23 20.12 -19.38
N ASN A 484 -31.51 20.18 -19.70
CA ASN A 484 -32.41 21.33 -19.45
C ASN A 484 -33.64 20.85 -18.68
N PRO A 485 -33.59 20.68 -17.37
CA PRO A 485 -34.72 20.20 -16.58
C PRO A 485 -35.88 21.20 -16.62
N VAL A 486 -37.09 20.65 -16.82
CA VAL A 486 -38.34 21.44 -16.75
C VAL A 486 -38.79 21.49 -15.28
N THR A 487 -39.31 22.62 -14.81
CA THR A 487 -39.89 22.75 -13.48
C THR A 487 -41.37 22.39 -13.44
N LEU A 488 -41.81 21.75 -12.34
CA LEU A 488 -43.19 21.27 -12.18
C LEU A 488 -44.23 22.39 -12.02
N GLY A 489 -43.85 23.52 -11.46
CA GLY A 489 -44.81 24.54 -11.07
C GLY A 489 -45.63 24.13 -9.82
N ASN A 490 -46.57 25.02 -9.35
CA ASN A 490 -47.38 24.81 -8.13
C ASN A 490 -48.68 24.02 -8.42
N GLU A 491 -48.72 23.12 -9.37
CA GLU A 491 -49.90 22.36 -9.75
C GLU A 491 -50.11 21.10 -8.90
N SER A 492 -51.33 20.58 -8.89
CA SER A 492 -51.96 19.73 -7.90
C SER A 492 -51.63 18.22 -7.98
N GLY A 493 -50.51 17.79 -8.58
CA GLY A 493 -50.04 16.42 -8.42
C GLY A 493 -50.70 15.33 -9.28
N GLU A 494 -51.43 15.63 -10.40
CA GLU A 494 -52.02 14.60 -11.27
C GLU A 494 -50.93 13.69 -11.85
N LEU A 495 -51.09 12.37 -11.64
CA LEU A 495 -50.19 11.34 -12.16
C LEU A 495 -50.87 10.55 -13.26
N ARG A 496 -50.22 10.45 -14.45
CA ARG A 496 -50.74 9.71 -15.60
C ARG A 496 -49.71 8.76 -16.16
N PHE A 497 -50.11 7.50 -16.33
CA PHE A 497 -49.42 6.48 -17.11
C PHE A 497 -50.06 6.42 -18.50
N ASP A 498 -49.22 6.49 -19.54
CA ASP A 498 -49.64 6.52 -20.94
C ASP A 498 -48.91 5.43 -21.71
N ASP A 499 -49.63 4.31 -21.92
CA ASP A 499 -49.13 3.12 -22.61
C ASP A 499 -47.78 2.59 -22.12
N VAL A 500 -47.59 2.57 -20.80
CA VAL A 500 -46.29 2.25 -20.16
C VAL A 500 -45.99 0.77 -20.22
N SER A 501 -44.83 0.45 -20.78
CA SER A 501 -44.21 -0.88 -20.72
C SER A 501 -42.86 -0.81 -20.02
N PHE A 502 -42.52 -1.86 -19.29
CA PHE A 502 -41.25 -1.93 -18.58
C PHE A 502 -40.70 -3.36 -18.51
N ARG A 503 -39.37 -3.46 -18.77
CA ARG A 503 -38.59 -4.70 -18.67
C ARG A 503 -37.33 -4.47 -17.86
N TYR A 504 -37.02 -5.39 -16.96
CA TYR A 504 -35.71 -5.41 -16.27
C TYR A 504 -34.61 -5.80 -17.25
N GLY A 505 -33.41 -5.23 -17.13
CA GLY A 505 -32.33 -5.32 -18.11
C GLY A 505 -31.90 -6.75 -18.52
N ASN A 506 -32.18 -7.77 -17.70
CA ASN A 506 -31.84 -9.18 -17.98
C ASN A 506 -33.06 -10.06 -18.26
N ALA A 507 -34.27 -9.49 -18.36
CA ALA A 507 -35.48 -10.25 -18.62
C ALA A 507 -35.76 -10.37 -20.16
N GLU A 508 -36.29 -11.49 -20.57
CA GLU A 508 -36.71 -11.72 -21.97
C GLU A 508 -38.07 -11.11 -22.25
N GLU A 509 -38.96 -11.03 -21.24
CA GLU A 509 -40.33 -10.55 -21.36
C GLU A 509 -40.54 -9.26 -20.54
N ASP A 510 -41.56 -8.50 -20.91
CA ASP A 510 -41.96 -7.29 -20.21
C ASP A 510 -42.61 -7.64 -18.88
N THR A 511 -42.14 -7.03 -17.78
CA THR A 511 -42.72 -7.14 -16.45
C THR A 511 -44.03 -6.33 -16.35
N LEU A 512 -44.13 -5.25 -17.09
CA LEU A 512 -45.35 -4.45 -17.28
C LEU A 512 -45.57 -4.19 -18.73
N SER A 513 -46.80 -4.34 -19.21
CA SER A 513 -47.19 -4.19 -20.61
C SER A 513 -48.41 -3.32 -20.75
N HIS A 514 -48.30 -2.23 -21.53
CA HIS A 514 -49.42 -1.36 -21.94
C HIS A 514 -50.24 -0.79 -20.78
N ILE A 515 -49.60 -0.35 -19.69
CA ILE A 515 -50.26 0.20 -18.52
C ILE A 515 -50.70 1.63 -18.75
N SER A 516 -52.03 1.87 -18.63
CA SER A 516 -52.62 3.21 -18.83
C SER A 516 -53.65 3.52 -17.75
N PHE A 517 -53.39 4.55 -16.96
CA PHE A 517 -54.32 5.06 -15.94
C PHE A 517 -53.97 6.52 -15.57
N THR A 518 -54.92 7.18 -14.88
CA THR A 518 -54.74 8.50 -14.29
C THR A 518 -55.14 8.46 -12.82
N ALA A 519 -54.27 8.95 -11.93
CA ALA A 519 -54.55 9.18 -10.54
C ALA A 519 -54.66 10.67 -10.28
N LYS A 520 -55.73 11.09 -9.62
CA LYS A 520 -56.09 12.52 -9.45
C LYS A 520 -55.88 12.95 -7.97
N PRO A 521 -55.57 14.24 -7.74
CA PRO A 521 -55.54 14.81 -6.41
C PRO A 521 -56.83 14.59 -5.62
N GLY A 522 -56.71 14.38 -4.33
CA GLY A 522 -57.83 14.08 -3.43
C GLY A 522 -58.43 12.66 -3.62
N GLN A 523 -57.81 11.80 -4.42
CA GLN A 523 -58.26 10.42 -4.68
C GLN A 523 -57.21 9.40 -4.30
N THR A 524 -57.65 8.29 -3.78
CA THR A 524 -56.83 7.09 -3.56
C THR A 524 -56.96 6.13 -4.75
N THR A 525 -55.81 5.88 -5.41
CA THR A 525 -55.70 4.84 -6.43
C THR A 525 -55.01 3.63 -5.81
N ALA A 526 -55.67 2.51 -5.75
CA ALA A 526 -55.15 1.28 -5.16
C ALA A 526 -54.74 0.27 -6.23
N PHE A 527 -53.66 -0.50 -5.94
CA PHE A 527 -53.18 -1.56 -6.81
C PHE A 527 -53.29 -2.90 -6.08
N ILE A 528 -53.94 -3.89 -6.71
CA ILE A 528 -54.09 -5.24 -6.23
C ILE A 528 -53.80 -6.25 -7.34
N GLY A 529 -53.49 -7.48 -6.98
CA GLY A 529 -53.21 -8.59 -7.89
C GLY A 529 -52.36 -9.66 -7.22
N ALA A 530 -52.10 -10.76 -7.88
CA ALA A 530 -51.29 -11.84 -7.41
C ALA A 530 -49.84 -11.43 -7.08
N THR A 531 -49.16 -12.25 -6.29
CA THR A 531 -47.71 -12.03 -6.08
C THR A 531 -46.97 -12.20 -7.39
N GLY A 532 -46.13 -11.24 -7.76
CA GLY A 532 -45.41 -11.23 -9.05
C GLY A 532 -46.14 -10.47 -10.18
N ALA A 533 -47.40 -10.00 -9.96
CA ALA A 533 -48.15 -9.25 -10.99
C ALA A 533 -47.57 -7.87 -11.40
N GLY A 534 -46.43 -7.46 -10.85
CA GLY A 534 -45.77 -6.20 -11.25
C GLY A 534 -46.12 -4.97 -10.39
N LYS A 535 -46.87 -5.11 -9.29
CA LYS A 535 -47.34 -3.97 -8.44
C LYS A 535 -46.21 -3.08 -7.95
N SER A 536 -45.21 -3.62 -7.28
CA SER A 536 -44.06 -2.84 -6.76
C SER A 536 -43.21 -2.27 -7.91
N THR A 537 -43.11 -3.01 -9.03
CA THR A 537 -42.45 -2.51 -10.25
C THR A 537 -43.13 -1.24 -10.77
N LEU A 538 -44.46 -1.24 -10.86
CA LEU A 538 -45.26 -0.10 -11.35
C LEU A 538 -44.97 1.16 -10.48
N ILE A 539 -45.08 1.03 -9.17
CA ILE A 539 -44.89 2.21 -8.29
C ILE A 539 -43.45 2.69 -8.23
N ASN A 540 -42.45 1.81 -8.49
CA ASN A 540 -41.04 2.17 -8.56
C ASN A 540 -40.67 2.99 -9.82
N LEU A 541 -41.52 2.98 -10.86
CA LEU A 541 -41.36 3.84 -12.04
C LEU A 541 -41.69 5.31 -11.73
N ILE A 542 -42.56 5.57 -10.73
CA ILE A 542 -43.04 6.93 -10.39
C ILE A 542 -41.91 7.81 -9.85
N PRO A 543 -41.12 7.40 -8.84
CA PRO A 543 -39.96 8.17 -8.37
C PRO A 543 -38.75 8.04 -9.31
N ARG A 544 -38.95 7.45 -10.48
CA ARG A 544 -37.91 7.20 -11.49
C ARG A 544 -36.73 6.42 -10.91
N PHE A 545 -37.02 5.30 -10.21
CA PHE A 545 -36.00 4.33 -9.82
C PHE A 545 -35.54 3.48 -10.98
N TYR A 546 -36.40 3.38 -12.01
CA TYR A 546 -36.15 2.82 -13.33
C TYR A 546 -36.83 3.71 -14.37
N ASP A 547 -36.24 3.80 -15.55
CA ASP A 547 -36.91 4.42 -16.70
C ASP A 547 -37.79 3.39 -17.45
N VAL A 548 -38.93 3.83 -17.97
CA VAL A 548 -39.81 2.99 -18.75
C VAL A 548 -39.16 2.54 -20.06
N THR A 549 -39.48 1.34 -20.56
CA THR A 549 -38.99 0.82 -21.84
C THR A 549 -39.91 1.21 -23.02
N GLY A 550 -41.18 1.51 -22.73
CA GLY A 550 -42.17 2.02 -23.69
C GLY A 550 -43.15 2.96 -23.01
N GLY A 551 -43.76 3.85 -23.74
CA GLY A 551 -44.71 4.84 -23.24
C GLY A 551 -44.05 5.94 -22.37
N ALA A 552 -44.85 6.59 -21.53
CA ALA A 552 -44.39 7.66 -20.64
C ALA A 552 -45.23 7.76 -19.36
N VAL A 553 -44.60 8.23 -18.30
CA VAL A 553 -45.23 8.61 -17.04
C VAL A 553 -45.19 10.12 -16.91
N TYR A 554 -46.33 10.71 -16.62
CA TYR A 554 -46.46 12.17 -16.49
C TYR A 554 -46.87 12.54 -15.08
N LEU A 555 -46.22 13.59 -14.56
CA LEU A 555 -46.61 14.29 -13.35
C LEU A 555 -47.00 15.72 -13.72
N ASN A 556 -48.23 16.16 -13.42
CA ASN A 556 -48.79 17.45 -13.83
C ASN A 556 -48.63 17.70 -15.35
N GLY A 557 -48.87 16.71 -16.16
CA GLY A 557 -48.78 16.79 -17.64
C GLY A 557 -47.36 16.81 -18.19
N LYS A 558 -46.32 16.75 -17.35
CA LYS A 558 -44.91 16.75 -17.77
C LYS A 558 -44.32 15.34 -17.62
N ASP A 559 -43.60 14.88 -18.64
CA ASP A 559 -42.91 13.61 -18.62
C ASP A 559 -41.85 13.63 -17.53
N ILE A 560 -41.86 12.66 -16.59
CA ILE A 560 -40.94 12.58 -15.48
C ILE A 560 -39.46 12.49 -15.91
N ARG A 561 -39.20 12.08 -17.15
CA ARG A 561 -37.82 12.04 -17.70
C ARG A 561 -37.26 13.41 -18.02
N THR A 562 -38.13 14.44 -18.16
CA THR A 562 -37.73 15.83 -18.40
C THR A 562 -37.51 16.62 -17.12
N LEU A 563 -37.87 16.08 -15.96
CA LEU A 563 -37.69 16.67 -14.66
C LEU A 563 -36.33 16.27 -14.08
N SER A 564 -35.72 17.13 -13.24
CA SER A 564 -34.61 16.68 -12.42
C SER A 564 -35.08 15.62 -11.40
N GLN A 565 -34.24 14.61 -11.10
CA GLN A 565 -34.60 13.58 -10.13
C GLN A 565 -34.92 14.18 -8.76
N LYS A 566 -34.22 15.25 -8.39
CA LYS A 566 -34.47 15.96 -7.13
C LYS A 566 -35.86 16.55 -7.12
N GLU A 567 -36.23 17.33 -8.13
CA GLU A 567 -37.56 17.98 -8.19
C GLU A 567 -38.69 16.95 -8.24
N LEU A 568 -38.55 15.89 -9.04
CA LEU A 568 -39.51 14.79 -9.08
C LEU A 568 -39.68 14.16 -7.69
N ARG A 569 -38.59 13.78 -7.04
CA ARG A 569 -38.63 13.10 -5.73
C ARG A 569 -39.02 14.05 -4.61
N ASP A 570 -38.75 15.34 -4.71
CA ASP A 570 -39.21 16.33 -3.73
C ASP A 570 -40.74 16.42 -3.68
N ASN A 571 -41.42 16.10 -4.78
CA ASN A 571 -42.88 16.06 -4.88
C ASN A 571 -43.51 14.70 -4.55
N ILE A 572 -42.71 13.71 -4.08
CA ILE A 572 -43.20 12.36 -3.77
C ILE A 572 -42.86 11.99 -2.33
N GLY A 573 -43.88 11.62 -1.57
CA GLY A 573 -43.74 10.94 -0.27
C GLY A 573 -43.78 9.42 -0.48
N TYR A 574 -42.67 8.73 -0.33
CA TYR A 574 -42.55 7.29 -0.62
C TYR A 574 -42.35 6.46 0.62
N VAL A 575 -43.18 5.43 0.82
CA VAL A 575 -43.06 4.44 1.90
C VAL A 575 -42.84 3.07 1.28
N PRO A 576 -41.61 2.53 1.40
CA PRO A 576 -41.30 1.22 0.82
C PRO A 576 -41.94 0.07 1.61
N GLN A 577 -42.14 -1.07 0.95
CA GLN A 577 -42.67 -2.28 1.56
C GLN A 577 -41.89 -2.70 2.81
N LYS A 578 -40.57 -2.66 2.77
CA LYS A 578 -39.70 -2.94 3.91
C LYS A 578 -39.28 -1.62 4.56
N ALA A 579 -39.94 -1.27 5.67
CA ALA A 579 -39.59 -0.07 6.43
C ALA A 579 -38.15 -0.17 6.96
N MET A 580 -37.31 0.79 6.54
CA MET A 580 -35.93 0.91 6.99
C MET A 580 -35.74 2.20 7.79
N LEU A 581 -35.14 2.09 8.97
CA LEU A 581 -34.79 3.23 9.81
C LEU A 581 -33.28 3.33 9.93
N PHE A 582 -32.79 4.55 9.92
CA PHE A 582 -31.37 4.84 10.11
C PHE A 582 -31.06 4.91 11.62
N SER A 583 -29.82 4.64 11.98
CA SER A 583 -29.33 4.88 13.34
C SER A 583 -29.34 6.37 13.64
N GLY A 584 -29.85 6.73 14.81
CA GLY A 584 -30.05 8.12 15.23
C GLY A 584 -31.21 8.25 16.20
N THR A 585 -32.00 9.32 16.13
CA THR A 585 -33.21 9.51 16.92
C THR A 585 -34.47 9.32 16.07
N ILE A 586 -35.64 9.23 16.70
CA ILE A 586 -36.93 9.24 15.99
C ILE A 586 -37.07 10.54 15.22
N ASP A 587 -36.76 11.70 15.84
CA ASP A 587 -36.79 13.02 15.20
C ASP A 587 -35.92 13.05 13.93
N SER A 588 -34.65 12.60 14.03
CA SER A 588 -33.74 12.56 12.87
C SER A 588 -34.23 11.64 11.75
N ASN A 589 -34.91 10.54 12.10
CA ASN A 589 -35.50 9.63 11.12
C ASN A 589 -36.71 10.24 10.40
N ILE A 590 -37.54 11.04 11.08
CA ILE A 590 -38.67 11.72 10.46
C ILE A 590 -38.20 12.90 9.62
N LYS A 591 -37.29 13.74 10.15
CA LYS A 591 -36.67 14.85 9.45
C LYS A 591 -35.86 14.44 8.23
N TYR A 592 -35.54 13.16 8.07
CA TYR A 592 -34.97 12.65 6.83
C TYR A 592 -35.87 12.90 5.61
N GLY A 593 -37.18 12.99 5.79
CA GLY A 593 -38.14 13.39 4.76
C GLY A 593 -38.13 14.89 4.45
N LYS A 594 -37.89 15.73 5.45
CA LYS A 594 -37.81 17.19 5.36
C LYS A 594 -36.88 17.70 6.47
N GLU A 595 -35.64 18.08 6.11
CA GLU A 595 -34.57 18.42 7.05
C GLU A 595 -34.93 19.64 7.94
N ASP A 596 -35.62 20.62 7.38
CA ASP A 596 -36.05 21.85 8.03
C ASP A 596 -37.44 21.76 8.71
N ALA A 597 -37.98 20.56 8.88
CA ALA A 597 -39.26 20.36 9.55
C ALA A 597 -39.22 20.85 11.00
N ASP A 598 -40.21 21.65 11.37
CA ASP A 598 -40.36 22.12 12.75
C ASP A 598 -40.94 20.99 13.65
N VAL A 599 -40.88 21.20 14.98
CA VAL A 599 -41.38 20.23 15.95
C VAL A 599 -42.86 19.92 15.77
N ASN A 600 -43.69 20.91 15.37
CA ASN A 600 -45.12 20.73 15.19
C ASN A 600 -45.39 19.89 13.93
N GLU A 601 -44.62 20.07 12.86
CA GLU A 601 -44.69 19.24 11.64
C GLU A 601 -44.33 17.79 11.94
N VAL A 602 -43.28 17.54 12.72
CA VAL A 602 -42.89 16.19 13.18
C VAL A 602 -43.99 15.57 14.01
N LEU A 603 -44.53 16.28 14.98
CA LEU A 603 -45.62 15.77 15.84
C LEU A 603 -46.91 15.49 15.03
N ALA A 604 -47.26 16.38 14.09
CA ALA A 604 -48.43 16.19 13.23
C ALA A 604 -48.28 14.95 12.33
N ALA A 605 -47.07 14.72 11.81
CA ALA A 605 -46.76 13.52 11.03
C ALA A 605 -46.81 12.22 11.87
N LEU A 606 -46.31 12.26 13.11
CA LEU A 606 -46.41 11.17 14.07
C LEU A 606 -47.87 10.87 14.45
N ASP A 607 -48.65 11.90 14.67
CA ASP A 607 -50.10 11.77 15.04
C ASP A 607 -50.87 11.11 13.89
N CYS A 608 -50.71 11.62 12.68
CA CYS A 608 -51.30 11.05 11.49
C CYS A 608 -50.88 9.59 11.29
N ALA A 609 -49.59 9.26 11.48
CA ALA A 609 -49.05 7.91 11.39
C ALA A 609 -49.42 7.00 12.59
N GLN A 610 -50.26 7.48 13.54
CA GLN A 610 -50.64 6.78 14.77
C GLN A 610 -49.40 6.32 15.57
N ALA A 611 -48.35 7.12 15.57
CA ALA A 611 -47.08 6.81 16.24
C ALA A 611 -46.93 7.52 17.58
N THR A 612 -47.72 8.59 17.86
CA THR A 612 -47.57 9.44 19.03
C THR A 612 -47.67 8.65 20.34
N GLU A 613 -48.61 7.69 20.45
CA GLU A 613 -48.83 6.91 21.67
C GLU A 613 -47.52 6.19 22.09
N PHE A 614 -46.95 5.34 21.24
CA PHE A 614 -45.74 4.62 21.60
C PHE A 614 -44.49 5.48 21.71
N VAL A 615 -44.43 6.60 20.96
CA VAL A 615 -43.30 7.54 21.06
C VAL A 615 -43.32 8.28 22.39
N SER A 616 -44.50 8.66 22.87
CA SER A 616 -44.67 9.33 24.18
C SER A 616 -44.36 8.43 25.38
N GLU A 617 -44.51 7.08 25.21
CA GLU A 617 -44.13 6.12 26.23
C GLU A 617 -42.62 5.90 26.37
N LEU A 618 -41.83 6.33 25.35
CA LEU A 618 -40.37 6.21 25.39
C LEU A 618 -39.76 7.29 26.31
N PRO A 619 -38.67 6.99 27.04
CA PRO A 619 -38.09 7.89 28.05
C PRO A 619 -37.74 9.28 27.52
N ASN A 620 -37.33 9.38 26.25
CA ASN A 620 -36.89 10.62 25.62
C ASN A 620 -37.85 11.08 24.48
N GLY A 621 -39.05 10.51 24.37
CA GLY A 621 -39.99 10.84 23.32
C GLY A 621 -39.37 10.76 21.91
N VAL A 622 -39.46 11.81 21.13
CA VAL A 622 -38.90 11.89 19.77
C VAL A 622 -37.38 11.83 19.72
N GLU A 623 -36.70 12.15 20.80
CA GLU A 623 -35.23 12.04 20.91
C GLU A 623 -34.76 10.63 21.31
N SER A 624 -35.67 9.67 21.41
CA SER A 624 -35.33 8.29 21.69
C SER A 624 -34.53 7.68 20.56
N SER A 625 -33.48 6.90 20.92
CA SER A 625 -32.53 6.36 19.96
C SER A 625 -33.11 5.20 19.13
N ILE A 626 -32.84 5.21 17.85
CA ILE A 626 -33.12 4.13 16.91
C ILE A 626 -31.79 3.43 16.57
N ALA A 627 -31.73 2.11 16.81
CA ALA A 627 -30.59 1.30 16.43
C ALA A 627 -30.57 1.07 14.91
N GLN A 628 -29.42 0.61 14.39
CA GLN A 628 -29.23 0.33 12.96
C GLN A 628 -30.33 -0.61 12.42
N GLY A 629 -31.00 -0.18 11.35
CA GLY A 629 -32.13 -0.90 10.76
C GLY A 629 -33.36 -0.98 11.67
N GLY A 630 -33.41 -0.17 12.75
CA GLY A 630 -34.53 -0.16 13.69
C GLY A 630 -34.67 -1.44 14.49
N SER A 631 -33.59 -2.15 14.80
CA SER A 631 -33.63 -3.44 15.49
C SER A 631 -34.27 -3.39 16.91
N ASN A 632 -34.34 -2.21 17.50
CA ASN A 632 -34.92 -1.94 18.82
C ASN A 632 -36.39 -1.51 18.79
N VAL A 633 -37.06 -1.55 17.65
CA VAL A 633 -38.49 -1.23 17.50
C VAL A 633 -39.21 -2.36 16.76
N SER A 634 -40.51 -2.56 17.05
CA SER A 634 -41.29 -3.58 16.38
C SER A 634 -41.55 -3.29 14.91
N GLY A 635 -41.96 -4.31 14.12
CA GLY A 635 -42.27 -4.14 12.69
C GLY A 635 -43.35 -3.08 12.44
N GLY A 636 -44.42 -3.07 13.21
CA GLY A 636 -45.49 -2.09 13.11
C GLY A 636 -45.04 -0.66 13.53
N GLN A 637 -44.16 -0.56 14.53
CA GLN A 637 -43.56 0.73 14.92
C GLN A 637 -42.65 1.27 13.82
N LYS A 638 -41.78 0.41 13.20
CA LYS A 638 -40.96 0.78 12.05
C LYS A 638 -41.81 1.34 10.93
N GLN A 639 -42.90 0.66 10.61
CA GLN A 639 -43.80 1.03 9.52
C GLN A 639 -44.42 2.40 9.77
N ARG A 640 -44.97 2.62 11.01
CA ARG A 640 -45.53 3.92 11.38
C ARG A 640 -44.53 5.07 11.33
N LEU A 641 -43.28 4.84 11.78
CA LEU A 641 -42.21 5.85 11.65
C LEU A 641 -41.82 6.11 10.20
N ALA A 642 -41.80 5.08 9.32
CA ALA A 642 -41.56 5.28 7.91
C ALA A 642 -42.69 6.04 7.21
N ILE A 643 -43.95 5.81 7.64
CA ILE A 643 -45.12 6.59 7.19
C ILE A 643 -44.98 8.05 7.64
N ALA A 644 -44.66 8.29 8.93
CA ALA A 644 -44.44 9.66 9.44
C ALA A 644 -43.35 10.41 8.67
N ARG A 645 -42.24 9.71 8.33
CA ARG A 645 -41.15 10.25 7.48
C ARG A 645 -41.64 10.71 6.10
N ALA A 646 -42.54 9.96 5.49
CA ALA A 646 -43.11 10.37 4.20
C ALA A 646 -44.10 11.52 4.33
N LEU A 647 -44.91 11.54 5.40
CA LEU A 647 -45.94 12.54 5.64
C LEU A 647 -45.37 13.93 5.96
N VAL A 648 -44.27 14.00 6.75
CA VAL A 648 -43.68 15.28 7.12
C VAL A 648 -43.28 16.14 5.91
N LYS A 649 -43.07 15.48 4.77
CA LYS A 649 -42.69 16.12 3.51
C LYS A 649 -43.80 16.98 2.89
N LYS A 650 -45.07 16.71 3.20
CA LYS A 650 -46.25 17.40 2.66
C LYS A 650 -46.26 17.40 1.13
N ALA A 651 -45.99 16.24 0.54
CA ALA A 651 -45.84 16.06 -0.90
C ALA A 651 -47.21 16.00 -1.61
N PRO A 652 -47.32 16.43 -2.87
CA PRO A 652 -48.56 16.33 -3.67
C PRO A 652 -48.86 14.88 -4.10
N VAL A 653 -47.90 13.96 -4.01
CA VAL A 653 -48.07 12.52 -4.32
C VAL A 653 -47.52 11.66 -3.19
N TYR A 654 -48.31 10.72 -2.68
CA TYR A 654 -47.90 9.72 -1.71
C TYR A 654 -48.00 8.32 -2.28
N ILE A 655 -46.97 7.52 -2.03
CA ILE A 655 -46.90 6.12 -2.47
C ILE A 655 -46.67 5.24 -1.23
N PHE A 656 -47.56 4.28 -1.03
CA PHE A 656 -47.49 3.31 0.07
C PHE A 656 -47.36 1.89 -0.53
N ASP A 657 -46.20 1.28 -0.48
CA ASP A 657 -45.97 -0.07 -0.96
C ASP A 657 -46.20 -1.06 0.17
N ASP A 658 -47.35 -1.72 0.16
CA ASP A 658 -47.81 -2.74 1.17
C ASP A 658 -47.55 -2.31 2.63
N SER A 659 -47.67 -0.98 2.85
CA SER A 659 -47.21 -0.34 4.10
C SER A 659 -48.14 -0.55 5.28
N PHE A 660 -49.30 -1.17 5.12
CA PHE A 660 -50.29 -1.38 6.12
C PHE A 660 -50.35 -2.82 6.62
N SER A 661 -49.72 -3.78 5.93
CA SER A 661 -49.79 -5.22 6.22
C SER A 661 -49.23 -5.61 7.59
N ALA A 662 -48.26 -4.85 8.11
CA ALA A 662 -47.63 -5.08 9.40
C ALA A 662 -48.39 -4.45 10.59
N LEU A 663 -49.54 -3.78 10.34
CA LEU A 663 -50.34 -3.13 11.35
C LEU A 663 -51.51 -4.03 11.78
N ASP A 664 -51.93 -3.88 13.03
CA ASP A 664 -53.19 -4.46 13.50
C ASP A 664 -54.39 -3.73 12.90
N PHE A 665 -55.52 -4.40 12.80
CA PHE A 665 -56.73 -3.89 12.15
C PHE A 665 -57.24 -2.55 12.71
N LYS A 666 -57.11 -2.33 14.02
CA LYS A 666 -57.58 -1.12 14.70
C LYS A 666 -56.68 0.08 14.36
N THR A 667 -55.38 -0.14 14.42
CA THR A 667 -54.36 0.88 14.06
C THR A 667 -54.43 1.22 12.56
N ASP A 668 -54.56 0.21 11.68
CA ASP A 668 -54.72 0.41 10.23
C ASP A 668 -55.96 1.27 9.92
N ALA A 669 -57.14 0.95 10.54
CA ALA A 669 -58.35 1.71 10.30
C ALA A 669 -58.25 3.17 10.79
N LYS A 670 -57.61 3.43 11.95
CA LYS A 670 -57.37 4.78 12.45
C LYS A 670 -56.42 5.55 11.56
N LEU A 671 -55.31 4.92 11.15
CA LEU A 671 -54.31 5.51 10.27
C LEU A 671 -54.90 5.91 8.93
N ARG A 672 -55.69 5.08 8.28
CA ARG A 672 -56.33 5.39 7.00
C ARG A 672 -57.31 6.57 7.10
N ARG A 673 -58.09 6.68 8.18
CA ARG A 673 -58.96 7.85 8.44
C ARG A 673 -58.16 9.11 8.63
N ALA A 674 -57.02 9.05 9.34
CA ALA A 674 -56.14 10.21 9.53
C ALA A 674 -55.45 10.59 8.20
N LEU A 675 -55.00 9.61 7.42
CA LEU A 675 -54.42 9.83 6.09
C LEU A 675 -55.35 10.54 5.14
N THR A 676 -56.63 10.08 5.00
CA THR A 676 -57.61 10.74 4.12
C THR A 676 -57.76 12.23 4.40
N LYS A 677 -57.76 12.63 5.67
CA LYS A 677 -57.78 14.04 6.04
C LYS A 677 -56.48 14.76 5.80
N TYR A 678 -55.34 14.10 6.04
CA TYR A 678 -53.99 14.70 5.88
C TYR A 678 -53.62 14.91 4.43
N THR A 679 -54.10 13.99 3.53
CA THR A 679 -53.76 13.95 2.10
C THR A 679 -54.92 14.44 1.20
N GLU A 680 -55.84 15.26 1.72
CA GLU A 680 -57.07 15.71 1.03
C GLU A 680 -56.81 16.35 -0.36
N ASN A 681 -55.65 17.02 -0.54
CA ASN A 681 -55.25 17.63 -1.80
C ASN A 681 -54.12 16.89 -2.51
N ALA A 682 -53.80 15.68 -2.11
CA ALA A 682 -52.70 14.90 -2.69
C ALA A 682 -53.23 13.68 -3.43
N VAL A 683 -52.42 13.17 -4.37
CA VAL A 683 -52.62 11.85 -4.99
C VAL A 683 -52.11 10.80 -4.02
N VAL A 684 -52.93 9.82 -3.67
CA VAL A 684 -52.55 8.69 -2.82
C VAL A 684 -52.55 7.40 -3.63
N LEU A 685 -51.40 6.74 -3.65
CA LEU A 685 -51.19 5.46 -4.33
C LEU A 685 -50.92 4.39 -3.28
N ILE A 686 -51.75 3.34 -3.24
CA ILE A 686 -51.64 2.25 -2.28
C ILE A 686 -51.46 0.93 -3.00
N VAL A 687 -50.36 0.26 -2.80
CA VAL A 687 -50.23 -1.16 -3.13
C VAL A 687 -50.68 -1.94 -1.91
N ALA A 688 -51.66 -2.83 -2.06
CA ALA A 688 -52.11 -3.68 -0.98
C ALA A 688 -52.32 -5.13 -1.43
N GLN A 689 -52.17 -6.04 -0.45
CA GLN A 689 -52.47 -7.45 -0.60
C GLN A 689 -53.87 -7.77 0.02
N ARG A 690 -54.39 -6.86 0.88
CA ARG A 690 -55.68 -7.04 1.55
C ARG A 690 -56.75 -6.19 0.90
N VAL A 691 -57.86 -6.81 0.49
CA VAL A 691 -59.03 -6.10 -0.08
C VAL A 691 -59.62 -5.10 0.92
N SER A 692 -59.67 -5.44 2.21
CA SER A 692 -60.14 -4.56 3.27
C SER A 692 -59.38 -3.23 3.38
N THR A 693 -58.12 -3.19 2.91
CA THR A 693 -57.32 -1.96 2.91
C THR A 693 -57.76 -1.00 1.79
N ILE A 694 -58.25 -1.51 0.68
CA ILE A 694 -58.48 -0.75 -0.56
C ILE A 694 -59.95 -0.64 -0.98
N MET A 695 -60.88 -1.31 -0.29
CA MET A 695 -62.29 -1.34 -0.67
C MET A 695 -62.96 0.03 -0.74
N ASN A 696 -62.43 1.04 -0.06
CA ASN A 696 -62.94 2.41 -0.04
C ASN A 696 -62.15 3.33 -1.00
N ALA A 697 -61.22 2.81 -1.82
CA ALA A 697 -60.45 3.60 -2.76
C ALA A 697 -61.39 4.05 -3.93
N GLU A 698 -61.23 5.29 -4.39
CA GLU A 698 -61.95 5.88 -5.51
C GLU A 698 -61.65 5.14 -6.81
N GLN A 699 -60.44 4.59 -6.93
CA GLN A 699 -60.00 3.78 -8.05
C GLN A 699 -59.19 2.58 -7.59
N ILE A 700 -59.55 1.39 -8.01
CA ILE A 700 -58.78 0.17 -7.82
C ILE A 700 -58.35 -0.33 -9.21
N ILE A 701 -57.05 -0.60 -9.33
CA ILE A 701 -56.43 -1.18 -10.52
C ILE A 701 -56.03 -2.62 -10.19
N VAL A 702 -56.55 -3.56 -10.91
CA VAL A 702 -56.25 -4.99 -10.78
C VAL A 702 -55.17 -5.33 -11.82
N LEU A 703 -54.03 -5.80 -11.29
CA LEU A 703 -52.91 -6.24 -12.13
C LEU A 703 -52.82 -7.76 -12.16
N ASP A 704 -52.70 -8.32 -13.33
CA ASP A 704 -52.38 -9.72 -13.56
C ASP A 704 -51.40 -9.86 -14.71
N GLU A 705 -50.36 -10.68 -14.52
CA GLU A 705 -49.25 -10.88 -15.50
C GLU A 705 -48.74 -9.59 -16.13
N GLY A 706 -48.56 -8.54 -15.35
CA GLY A 706 -48.04 -7.25 -15.83
C GLY A 706 -49.03 -6.39 -16.64
N LYS A 707 -50.31 -6.73 -16.66
CA LYS A 707 -51.37 -6.00 -17.39
C LYS A 707 -52.49 -5.56 -16.47
N ILE A 708 -53.20 -4.49 -16.83
CA ILE A 708 -54.40 -4.08 -16.12
C ILE A 708 -55.58 -4.94 -16.65
N VAL A 709 -56.11 -5.82 -15.80
CA VAL A 709 -57.26 -6.66 -16.12
C VAL A 709 -58.57 -6.07 -15.60
N GLY A 710 -58.54 -5.16 -14.64
CA GLY A 710 -59.70 -4.46 -14.11
C GLY A 710 -59.36 -3.05 -13.58
N LYS A 711 -60.32 -2.12 -13.76
CA LYS A 711 -60.20 -0.74 -13.28
C LYS A 711 -61.57 -0.21 -12.91
N GLY A 712 -61.74 0.25 -11.66
CA GLY A 712 -62.99 0.79 -11.15
C GLY A 712 -63.08 0.84 -9.63
N THR A 713 -64.23 1.04 -9.08
CA THR A 713 -64.51 0.96 -7.66
C THR A 713 -64.68 -0.50 -7.19
N HIS A 714 -64.60 -0.79 -5.89
CA HIS A 714 -64.82 -2.10 -5.34
C HIS A 714 -66.13 -2.77 -5.85
N LYS A 715 -67.23 -2.01 -5.81
CA LYS A 715 -68.56 -2.52 -6.27
C LYS A 715 -68.64 -2.80 -7.75
N GLU A 716 -67.96 -2.02 -8.59
CA GLU A 716 -67.86 -2.23 -10.00
C GLU A 716 -67.03 -3.47 -10.36
N LEU A 717 -65.84 -3.60 -9.71
CA LEU A 717 -64.92 -4.70 -9.96
C LEU A 717 -65.45 -6.04 -9.51
N LEU A 718 -66.22 -6.09 -8.43
CA LEU A 718 -66.90 -7.32 -8.01
C LEU A 718 -67.87 -7.86 -9.11
N LYS A 719 -68.40 -6.96 -9.97
CA LYS A 719 -69.31 -7.34 -11.07
C LYS A 719 -68.58 -7.58 -12.38
N THR A 720 -67.50 -6.85 -12.67
CA THR A 720 -66.89 -6.76 -13.99
C THR A 720 -65.52 -7.48 -14.12
N CYS A 721 -64.85 -7.77 -13.00
CA CYS A 721 -63.50 -8.34 -13.02
C CYS A 721 -63.50 -9.69 -12.24
N PRO A 722 -63.41 -10.82 -12.95
CA PRO A 722 -63.34 -12.14 -12.31
C PRO A 722 -62.16 -12.29 -11.35
N GLU A 723 -60.97 -11.79 -11.74
CA GLU A 723 -59.73 -11.87 -10.94
C GLU A 723 -59.88 -11.11 -9.63
N TYR A 724 -60.51 -9.91 -9.66
CA TYR A 724 -60.77 -9.15 -8.45
C TYR A 724 -61.78 -9.88 -7.53
N ARG A 725 -62.79 -10.46 -8.10
CA ARG A 725 -63.80 -11.19 -7.37
C ARG A 725 -63.22 -12.41 -6.66
N GLU A 726 -62.36 -13.17 -7.32
CA GLU A 726 -61.67 -14.31 -6.76
C GLU A 726 -60.82 -13.88 -5.56
N ILE A 727 -60.02 -12.80 -5.67
CA ILE A 727 -59.24 -12.23 -4.60
C ILE A 727 -60.15 -11.78 -3.44
N ALA A 728 -61.26 -11.13 -3.72
CA ALA A 728 -62.17 -10.63 -2.72
C ALA A 728 -62.91 -11.78 -1.96
N GLU A 729 -63.41 -12.77 -2.70
CA GLU A 729 -64.07 -13.97 -2.11
C GLU A 729 -63.14 -14.81 -1.26
N SER A 730 -61.82 -14.78 -1.55
CA SER A 730 -60.83 -15.47 -0.73
C SER A 730 -60.53 -14.78 0.61
N GLN A 731 -60.87 -13.47 0.73
CA GLN A 731 -60.48 -12.62 1.87
C GLN A 731 -61.65 -12.08 2.69
N LEU A 732 -62.81 -11.93 2.11
CA LEU A 732 -63.99 -11.30 2.73
C LEU A 732 -65.09 -12.34 2.97
N SER A 733 -65.84 -12.12 4.01
CA SER A 733 -67.06 -12.93 4.28
C SER A 733 -68.18 -12.60 3.28
N LYS A 734 -69.16 -13.51 3.14
CA LYS A 734 -70.32 -13.27 2.25
C LYS A 734 -71.11 -12.01 2.64
N GLU A 735 -71.10 -11.62 3.91
CA GLU A 735 -71.77 -10.42 4.41
C GLU A 735 -71.01 -9.13 4.03
N GLU A 736 -69.67 -9.18 3.88
CA GLU A 736 -68.80 -8.05 3.49
C GLU A 736 -68.75 -7.89 1.96
N LEU A 737 -69.10 -8.93 1.19
CA LEU A 737 -69.21 -8.92 -0.26
C LEU A 737 -70.57 -8.39 -0.78
N ALA A 738 -71.61 -8.39 0.07
CA ALA A 738 -72.96 -7.93 -0.27
C ALA A 738 -73.11 -6.42 -0.09
#